data_8d6602ef5d680bf8c1cd800c475f6ec2
#
_entry.id   8d6602ef5d680bf8c1cd800c475f6ec2
#
_cell.length_a   1.000
_cell.length_b   1.000
_cell.length_c   1.000
_cell.angle_alpha   90.00
_cell.angle_beta   90.00
_cell.angle_gamma   90.00
#
_symmetry.space_group_name_H-M   'P 1'
#
loop_
_entity.id
_entity.type
_entity.pdbx_description
1 polymer ?
#
loop_
_entity_poly.entity_id
_entity_poly.type
_entity_poly.pdbx_seq_one_letter_code
_entity_poly.pdbx_strand_id
1 'polypeptide(L)'
;MHVFLLKNNMYKPLFNQCKALRFRHFSRKRYALFACVGRVVTIGVLSVATLKSAAATTTDDISVVGATTSAASDDDAPDKEATLDEVEVTGSRAPLALGQAARMVTVLSREDIQAASVQSINDLLKIAVGVDVRQRGPIGAQTDVTIRGGTQEQITILLNGINICDPQTGHNAFDLPCDVSDIVRIEVLEGPAGRVYGTSSLVGAINIVTSPSDLSGKNGREGEKAESDEEGQNNVLFRLEGGSFGYLSAAGRLSLLSRPSSLLSNISASYTRSDGYQRSKNGHLNSDYSGGKVFYQGSIPLSSEQSSVVSKISWHAGLSIKGFGSNTFYSAKFDEQYEKTLKLYTAVQGEVAVGRLHFRPNVYWNRGYDRFELIRGSEERVPFNHHRTDVFGLNLNSWFDWVAGRTAFGAEFRNEDIRSTNLGEPLSEPFSYYKMGLNRSNISLHLEHNILLKRFTLSAGFIAVKNTWNEMPLTVYPGIDASLRLGSHWKLYASYNSSLRMPSFTELYYSVGGHKADKHLKPEELRAVEGGVKYSNSLLTLQAGIFYHHSRNLIDWVMDTRDSEAVWQSVNHTKVNTLGQEFNATLHVKRMMLHLAYCHLHQSKDEASYLQSQYSLEYLRHKLTAQLQVHLFSALNLSVNYRFQDRMGTYTTIDGDIRSYHPYSLLDARLNWQKDSYSIYIQGNNLTNHRYVDYGNVPQPGFWLVAGAKYNIKL
;
A
#
# COMPACT_ATOMS: atom_id res chain seq x y z
N MET A 1 -32.19 26.61 -7.33
CA MET A 1 -31.69 26.45 -8.71
C MET A 1 -30.80 27.62 -9.12
N HIS A 2 -29.86 28.06 -8.24
CA HIS A 2 -28.97 29.22 -8.52
C HIS A 2 -27.58 29.10 -7.86
N VAL A 3 -27.08 27.88 -7.61
CA VAL A 3 -25.77 27.67 -6.97
C VAL A 3 -24.77 26.92 -7.89
N PHE A 4 -25.15 26.62 -9.13
CA PHE A 4 -24.33 25.72 -10.01
C PHE A 4 -23.45 26.44 -11.06
N LEU A 5 -23.40 27.79 -11.09
CA LEU A 5 -22.73 28.56 -12.16
C LEU A 5 -21.39 29.22 -11.80
N LEU A 6 -20.84 29.01 -10.59
CA LEU A 6 -19.57 29.66 -10.20
C LEU A 6 -18.31 28.77 -10.26
N LYS A 7 -18.42 27.53 -10.77
CA LYS A 7 -17.29 26.56 -10.74
C LYS A 7 -16.37 26.57 -11.97
N ASN A 8 -16.68 27.29 -13.04
CA ASN A 8 -15.91 27.16 -14.28
C ASN A 8 -14.81 28.19 -14.57
N ASN A 9 -14.71 29.27 -13.80
CA ASN A 9 -13.81 30.37 -14.17
C ASN A 9 -12.51 30.50 -13.35
N MET A 10 -12.37 29.79 -12.24
CA MET A 10 -11.16 29.94 -11.39
C MET A 10 -9.95 29.08 -11.81
N TYR A 11 -10.12 28.11 -12.69
CA TYR A 11 -9.05 27.19 -13.10
C TYR A 11 -8.45 27.47 -14.48
N LYS A 12 -9.03 28.36 -15.28
CA LYS A 12 -8.49 28.70 -16.60
C LYS A 12 -7.08 29.30 -16.59
N PRO A 13 -6.66 30.13 -15.61
CA PRO A 13 -5.31 30.71 -15.62
C PRO A 13 -4.21 29.70 -15.31
N LEU A 14 -4.44 28.72 -14.43
CA LEU A 14 -3.42 27.71 -14.09
C LEU A 14 -3.19 26.69 -15.21
N PHE A 15 -4.25 26.34 -15.93
CA PHE A 15 -4.14 25.36 -17.03
C PHE A 15 -3.47 25.94 -18.27
N ASN A 16 -3.63 27.25 -18.53
CA ASN A 16 -2.96 27.91 -19.66
C ASN A 16 -1.45 28.12 -19.42
N GLN A 17 -0.99 28.23 -18.17
CA GLN A 17 0.46 28.26 -17.88
C GLN A 17 1.11 26.87 -18.04
N CYS A 18 0.38 25.79 -17.81
CA CYS A 18 0.86 24.44 -18.12
C CYS A 18 0.79 24.08 -19.62
N LYS A 19 -0.12 24.68 -20.39
CA LYS A 19 -0.18 24.47 -21.87
C LYS A 19 1.01 25.06 -22.62
N ALA A 20 1.74 26.02 -22.05
CA ALA A 20 2.96 26.57 -22.64
C ALA A 20 4.17 25.65 -22.58
N LEU A 21 4.09 24.54 -21.83
CA LEU A 21 5.07 23.45 -21.82
C LEU A 21 4.69 22.39 -22.86
N ARG A 22 4.69 22.77 -24.16
CA ARG A 22 4.75 21.83 -25.27
C ARG A 22 6.07 21.08 -25.16
N PHE A 23 6.00 19.79 -24.82
CA PHE A 23 7.11 18.84 -24.77
C PHE A 23 7.72 18.63 -26.20
N ARG A 24 8.46 19.61 -26.68
CA ARG A 24 9.47 19.41 -27.70
C ARG A 24 10.83 19.74 -27.08
N HIS A 25 11.73 18.78 -27.04
CA HIS A 25 13.11 18.83 -26.56
C HIS A 25 13.33 18.83 -25.04
N PHE A 26 13.43 17.65 -24.50
CA PHE A 26 13.78 17.37 -23.10
C PHE A 26 15.30 17.40 -22.82
N SER A 27 16.08 18.17 -23.56
CA SER A 27 17.54 18.14 -23.34
C SER A 27 18.15 19.37 -22.64
N ARG A 28 17.40 20.44 -22.33
CA ARG A 28 18.06 21.65 -21.77
C ARG A 28 17.28 22.52 -20.76
N LYS A 29 16.26 22.10 -20.04
CA LYS A 29 15.64 22.97 -18.98
C LYS A 29 15.37 22.20 -17.68
N ARG A 30 16.44 21.99 -16.90
CA ARG A 30 16.40 21.34 -15.58
C ARG A 30 15.91 22.22 -14.41
N TYR A 31 15.58 23.50 -14.63
CA TYR A 31 15.31 24.45 -13.54
C TYR A 31 13.84 24.88 -13.38
N ALA A 32 12.95 24.55 -14.31
CA ALA A 32 11.56 25.01 -14.24
C ALA A 32 10.66 24.20 -13.29
N LEU A 33 11.04 22.96 -12.96
CA LEU A 33 10.24 22.07 -12.09
C LEU A 33 10.28 22.52 -10.63
N PHE A 34 11.43 23.03 -10.18
CA PHE A 34 11.60 23.53 -8.80
C PHE A 34 10.81 24.80 -8.51
N ALA A 35 10.57 25.64 -9.51
CA ALA A 35 9.80 26.88 -9.34
C ALA A 35 8.28 26.66 -9.17
N CYS A 36 7.72 25.58 -9.74
CA CYS A 36 6.32 25.23 -9.54
C CYS A 36 6.05 24.58 -8.17
N VAL A 37 6.98 23.76 -7.69
CA VAL A 37 6.86 23.07 -6.39
C VAL A 37 6.97 24.10 -5.24
N GLY A 38 7.86 25.08 -5.35
CA GLY A 38 8.01 26.15 -4.35
C GLY A 38 6.73 27.00 -4.14
N ARG A 39 5.94 27.21 -5.18
CA ARG A 39 4.70 28.02 -5.08
C ARG A 39 3.53 27.25 -4.46
N VAL A 40 3.44 25.93 -4.64
CA VAL A 40 2.41 25.09 -4.00
C VAL A 40 2.66 24.96 -2.50
N VAL A 41 3.93 24.85 -2.09
CA VAL A 41 4.32 24.80 -0.67
C VAL A 41 4.04 26.12 0.04
N THR A 42 4.23 27.27 -0.62
CA THR A 42 3.99 28.59 -0.03
C THR A 42 2.50 28.85 0.23
N ILE A 43 1.60 28.31 -0.59
CA ILE A 43 0.15 28.45 -0.40
C ILE A 43 -0.35 27.59 0.77
N GLY A 44 0.23 26.40 0.97
CA GLY A 44 -0.11 25.51 2.09
C GLY A 44 0.28 26.09 3.46
N VAL A 45 1.42 26.78 3.54
CA VAL A 45 1.93 27.37 4.80
C VAL A 45 1.17 28.64 5.19
N LEU A 46 0.70 29.44 4.23
CA LEU A 46 -0.07 30.66 4.49
C LEU A 46 -1.50 30.36 4.98
N SER A 47 -2.09 29.24 4.59
CA SER A 47 -3.46 28.86 5.01
C SER A 47 -3.53 28.43 6.49
N VAL A 48 -2.44 27.93 7.06
CA VAL A 48 -2.40 27.49 8.46
C VAL A 48 -2.19 28.65 9.44
N ALA A 49 -1.53 29.73 9.00
CA ALA A 49 -1.30 30.91 9.84
C ALA A 49 -2.56 31.72 10.12
N THR A 50 -3.57 31.66 9.24
CA THR A 50 -4.84 32.39 9.40
C THR A 50 -5.85 31.72 10.31
N LEU A 51 -5.71 30.41 10.58
CA LEU A 51 -6.63 29.69 11.49
C LEU A 51 -6.33 29.90 12.99
N LYS A 52 -5.15 30.41 13.34
CA LYS A 52 -4.74 30.63 14.74
C LYS A 52 -5.32 31.91 15.38
N SER A 53 -5.85 32.83 14.57
CA SER A 53 -6.34 34.13 15.08
C SER A 53 -7.77 34.08 15.65
N ALA A 54 -8.50 32.99 15.49
CA ALA A 54 -9.91 32.89 15.89
C ALA A 54 -10.19 32.09 17.19
N ALA A 55 -9.17 31.51 17.84
CA ALA A 55 -9.36 30.58 18.96
C ALA A 55 -8.87 31.07 20.33
N ALA A 56 -8.52 32.37 20.46
CA ALA A 56 -7.98 32.89 21.71
C ALA A 56 -8.94 33.90 22.35
N THR A 57 -10.02 33.44 22.96
CA THR A 57 -10.72 34.14 24.06
C THR A 57 -11.67 33.19 24.77
N THR A 58 -11.32 32.77 25.93
CA THR A 58 -12.06 32.76 27.22
C THR A 58 -11.44 31.74 28.17
N THR A 59 -10.83 32.29 29.20
CA THR A 59 -10.44 31.61 30.45
C THR A 59 -11.57 31.78 31.44
N ASP A 60 -11.85 30.74 32.21
CA ASP A 60 -12.09 30.88 33.65
C ASP A 60 -11.92 29.54 34.39
N ASP A 61 -11.32 29.68 35.56
CA ASP A 61 -10.85 28.67 36.53
C ASP A 61 -11.93 27.73 37.10
N ILE A 62 -11.51 26.50 37.42
CA ILE A 62 -11.83 25.86 38.70
C ILE A 62 -10.89 24.66 38.95
N SER A 63 -10.19 24.71 40.08
CA SER A 63 -9.35 23.68 40.70
C SER A 63 -10.15 22.64 41.49
N VAL A 64 -9.63 21.39 41.61
CA VAL A 64 -9.57 20.58 42.87
C VAL A 64 -9.05 19.16 42.55
N VAL A 65 -7.88 18.82 42.99
CA VAL A 65 -7.35 17.94 44.07
C VAL A 65 -7.79 16.47 44.11
N GLY A 66 -6.79 15.60 44.17
CA GLY A 66 -6.90 14.41 44.98
C GLY A 66 -6.19 13.15 44.51
N ALA A 67 -5.04 12.92 45.11
CA ALA A 67 -4.16 11.76 45.03
C ALA A 67 -4.79 10.47 45.64
N THR A 68 -4.26 9.31 45.20
CA THR A 68 -3.60 8.40 46.17
C THR A 68 -2.92 7.23 45.46
N THR A 69 -1.70 7.00 45.92
CA THR A 69 -0.75 5.92 45.64
C THR A 69 -1.17 4.58 46.28
N SER A 70 -0.83 3.48 45.59
CA SER A 70 -0.41 2.27 46.31
C SER A 70 0.66 1.50 45.49
N ALA A 71 1.76 1.20 46.18
CA ALA A 71 2.91 0.46 45.73
C ALA A 71 2.62 -1.03 45.58
N ALA A 72 3.20 -1.68 44.60
CA ALA A 72 3.50 -3.11 44.63
C ALA A 72 4.78 -3.38 43.81
N SER A 73 5.66 -3.99 44.50
CA SER A 73 6.92 -4.69 44.31
C SER A 73 7.46 -5.00 42.88
N ASP A 74 8.79 -4.75 42.78
CA ASP A 74 9.75 -5.22 41.77
C ASP A 74 9.69 -6.72 41.56
N ASP A 75 9.72 -7.09 40.29
CA ASP A 75 10.50 -8.07 39.59
C ASP A 75 9.81 -8.40 38.26
N ASP A 76 10.30 -7.83 37.17
CA ASP A 76 10.38 -8.41 35.85
C ASP A 76 10.72 -7.28 34.84
N ALA A 77 11.93 -7.30 34.31
CA ALA A 77 12.30 -6.46 33.19
C ALA A 77 11.42 -6.86 31.98
N PRO A 78 10.70 -5.93 31.35
CA PRO A 78 9.84 -6.30 30.23
C PRO A 78 10.67 -6.76 29.04
N ASP A 79 10.43 -7.99 28.61
CA ASP A 79 10.96 -8.56 27.39
C ASP A 79 10.68 -7.65 26.18
N LYS A 80 11.63 -7.57 25.25
CA LYS A 80 11.50 -6.77 24.02
C LYS A 80 10.27 -7.13 23.16
N GLU A 81 9.65 -8.27 23.39
CA GLU A 81 8.40 -8.69 22.76
C GLU A 81 7.16 -7.98 23.27
N ALA A 82 7.14 -7.54 24.52
CA ALA A 82 6.04 -6.75 25.09
C ALA A 82 5.81 -5.43 24.29
N THR A 83 6.85 -4.87 23.70
CA THR A 83 6.77 -3.62 22.94
C THR A 83 6.07 -3.75 21.58
N LEU A 84 6.19 -4.89 20.89
CA LEU A 84 5.48 -5.14 19.62
C LEU A 84 4.00 -5.47 19.84
N ASP A 85 3.67 -6.17 20.91
CA ASP A 85 2.28 -6.48 21.28
C ASP A 85 1.48 -5.21 21.67
N GLU A 86 2.14 -4.11 22.02
CA GLU A 86 1.55 -2.80 22.34
C GLU A 86 1.31 -1.91 21.11
N VAL A 87 1.89 -2.25 19.96
CA VAL A 87 1.69 -1.47 18.72
C VAL A 87 0.22 -1.56 18.31
N GLU A 88 -0.44 -0.41 18.23
CA GLU A 88 -1.79 -0.33 17.67
C GLU A 88 -1.78 -0.65 16.20
N VAL A 89 -2.56 -1.64 15.81
CA VAL A 89 -2.73 -2.05 14.40
C VAL A 89 -4.16 -1.82 13.95
N THR A 90 -4.29 -1.55 12.66
CA THR A 90 -5.59 -1.29 12.03
C THR A 90 -6.30 -2.58 11.57
N GLY A 91 -6.11 -3.68 12.28
CA GLY A 91 -6.80 -4.96 12.03
C GLY A 91 -8.28 -4.99 12.46
N SER A 92 -8.81 -3.87 12.98
CA SER A 92 -10.18 -3.65 13.44
C SER A 92 -10.58 -2.21 13.11
N ARG A 93 -11.88 -1.91 13.07
CA ARG A 93 -12.39 -0.53 12.90
C ARG A 93 -11.98 0.41 14.03
N ALA A 94 -11.94 -0.07 15.25
CA ALA A 94 -11.28 0.61 16.36
C ALA A 94 -9.84 0.11 16.48
N PRO A 95 -8.84 0.98 16.68
CA PRO A 95 -7.46 0.55 16.90
C PRO A 95 -7.37 -0.45 18.06
N LEU A 96 -6.67 -1.54 17.85
CA LEU A 96 -6.38 -2.56 18.87
C LEU A 96 -4.88 -2.80 18.90
N ALA A 97 -4.34 -3.06 20.09
CA ALA A 97 -2.98 -3.56 20.21
C ALA A 97 -2.81 -4.88 19.44
N LEU A 98 -1.66 -5.09 18.80
CA LEU A 98 -1.39 -6.30 18.00
C LEU A 98 -1.63 -7.58 18.81
N GLY A 99 -1.28 -7.55 20.09
CA GLY A 99 -1.53 -8.64 21.02
C GLY A 99 -3.02 -8.94 21.22
N GLN A 100 -3.90 -7.95 21.10
CA GLN A 100 -5.35 -8.08 21.25
C GLN A 100 -6.06 -8.39 19.93
N ALA A 101 -5.41 -8.19 18.78
CA ALA A 101 -6.01 -8.49 17.49
C ALA A 101 -6.45 -9.97 17.44
N ALA A 102 -7.72 -10.21 17.11
CA ALA A 102 -8.27 -11.57 16.99
C ALA A 102 -7.91 -12.25 15.67
N ARG A 103 -7.32 -11.50 14.72
CA ARG A 103 -6.86 -11.96 13.40
C ARG A 103 -5.33 -11.90 13.30
N MET A 104 -4.83 -12.49 12.23
CA MET A 104 -3.44 -12.37 11.83
C MET A 104 -3.20 -11.03 11.14
N VAL A 105 -2.24 -10.28 11.65
CA VAL A 105 -1.71 -9.06 11.04
C VAL A 105 -0.20 -9.19 11.01
N THR A 106 0.38 -9.17 9.83
CA THR A 106 1.83 -9.10 9.67
C THR A 106 2.27 -7.64 9.72
N VAL A 107 3.16 -7.32 10.64
CA VAL A 107 3.72 -5.97 10.78
C VAL A 107 5.20 -6.03 10.41
N LEU A 108 5.59 -5.25 9.39
CA LEU A 108 6.99 -4.95 9.10
C LEU A 108 7.35 -3.66 9.83
N SER A 109 8.13 -3.78 10.88
CA SER A 109 8.53 -2.66 11.73
C SER A 109 9.55 -1.74 11.04
N ARG A 110 9.85 -0.59 11.64
CA ARG A 110 10.89 0.30 11.13
C ARG A 110 12.27 -0.38 11.14
N GLU A 111 12.55 -1.17 12.16
CA GLU A 111 13.76 -1.95 12.29
C GLU A 111 13.89 -2.98 11.16
N ASP A 112 12.81 -3.70 10.84
CA ASP A 112 12.75 -4.63 9.71
C ASP A 112 13.00 -3.90 8.38
N ILE A 113 12.39 -2.72 8.20
CA ILE A 113 12.53 -1.90 7.00
C ILE A 113 13.96 -1.39 6.83
N GLN A 114 14.61 -0.96 7.91
CA GLN A 114 15.99 -0.47 7.88
C GLN A 114 17.00 -1.59 7.66
N ALA A 115 16.73 -2.75 8.22
CA ALA A 115 17.57 -3.94 8.11
C ALA A 115 17.41 -4.65 6.76
N ALA A 116 16.25 -4.50 6.11
CA ALA A 116 15.98 -5.13 4.83
C ALA A 116 16.88 -4.58 3.71
N SER A 117 17.33 -5.50 2.85
CA SER A 117 18.09 -5.17 1.64
C SER A 117 17.15 -4.75 0.53
N VAL A 118 16.55 -3.54 0.65
CA VAL A 118 15.49 -3.10 -0.25
C VAL A 118 15.74 -1.69 -0.79
N GLN A 119 15.31 -1.46 -2.03
CA GLN A 119 15.36 -0.18 -2.71
C GLN A 119 13.98 0.49 -2.82
N SER A 120 12.92 -0.31 -2.68
CA SER A 120 11.55 0.18 -2.83
C SER A 120 10.62 -0.42 -1.77
N ILE A 121 9.46 0.20 -1.61
CA ILE A 121 8.37 -0.31 -0.77
C ILE A 121 7.90 -1.68 -1.26
N ASN A 122 7.89 -1.88 -2.57
CA ASN A 122 7.49 -3.14 -3.19
C ASN A 122 8.44 -4.29 -2.81
N ASP A 123 9.73 -4.00 -2.68
CA ASP A 123 10.71 -5.01 -2.26
C ASP A 123 10.53 -5.42 -0.79
N LEU A 124 10.08 -4.50 0.08
CA LEU A 124 9.74 -4.82 1.46
C LEU A 124 8.62 -5.86 1.53
N LEU A 125 7.61 -5.73 0.66
CA LEU A 125 6.47 -6.65 0.63
C LEU A 125 6.83 -8.06 0.19
N LYS A 126 7.97 -8.26 -0.49
CA LYS A 126 8.47 -9.61 -0.85
C LYS A 126 8.80 -10.47 0.37
N ILE A 127 9.05 -9.84 1.53
CA ILE A 127 9.36 -10.52 2.79
C ILE A 127 8.11 -11.11 3.42
N ALA A 128 6.94 -10.45 3.28
CA ALA A 128 5.68 -10.92 3.87
C ALA A 128 5.23 -12.26 3.27
N VAL A 129 4.76 -13.19 4.12
CA VAL A 129 4.55 -14.61 3.76
C VAL A 129 3.50 -14.80 2.67
N GLY A 130 2.29 -14.34 2.87
CA GLY A 130 1.16 -14.52 1.96
C GLY A 130 1.15 -13.56 0.75
N VAL A 131 2.15 -12.67 0.64
CA VAL A 131 2.20 -11.63 -0.38
C VAL A 131 3.02 -12.08 -1.58
N ASP A 132 2.45 -11.95 -2.78
CA ASP A 132 3.13 -12.14 -4.06
C ASP A 132 3.37 -10.78 -4.70
N VAL A 133 4.62 -10.47 -5.04
CA VAL A 133 5.05 -9.20 -5.63
C VAL A 133 5.65 -9.44 -6.99
N ARG A 134 4.92 -9.09 -8.03
CA ARG A 134 5.30 -9.27 -9.43
C ARG A 134 5.74 -7.94 -10.04
N GLN A 135 6.96 -7.85 -10.52
CA GLN A 135 7.52 -6.63 -11.10
C GLN A 135 7.64 -6.76 -12.62
N ARG A 136 7.27 -5.71 -13.33
CA ARG A 136 7.42 -5.62 -14.80
C ARG A 136 8.82 -5.21 -15.24
N GLY A 137 9.80 -5.34 -14.36
CA GLY A 137 11.20 -4.97 -14.58
C GLY A 137 11.92 -4.71 -13.27
N PRO A 138 13.21 -4.30 -13.30
CA PRO A 138 13.91 -3.96 -12.10
C PRO A 138 13.34 -2.65 -11.52
N ILE A 139 13.76 -2.34 -10.36
CA ILE A 139 13.52 -1.21 -9.50
C ILE A 139 12.79 -0.05 -10.18
N GLY A 140 11.59 0.25 -9.71
CA GLY A 140 10.84 1.43 -10.12
C GLY A 140 9.83 1.22 -11.25
N ALA A 141 9.89 0.12 -11.97
CA ALA A 141 8.81 -0.28 -12.88
C ALA A 141 7.52 -0.55 -12.10
N GLN A 142 6.42 -0.70 -12.82
CA GLN A 142 5.13 -1.02 -12.22
C GLN A 142 5.18 -2.39 -11.53
N THR A 143 4.48 -2.49 -10.41
CA THR A 143 4.46 -3.67 -9.56
C THR A 143 3.03 -4.06 -9.25
N ASP A 144 2.68 -5.30 -9.50
CA ASP A 144 1.45 -5.90 -9.05
C ASP A 144 1.69 -6.67 -7.76
N VAL A 145 0.89 -6.37 -6.76
CA VAL A 145 0.95 -7.04 -5.46
C VAL A 145 -0.36 -7.76 -5.24
N THR A 146 -0.27 -9.02 -4.81
CA THR A 146 -1.43 -9.84 -4.50
C THR A 146 -1.24 -10.54 -3.17
N ILE A 147 -2.33 -11.01 -2.56
CA ILE A 147 -2.32 -11.73 -1.29
C ILE A 147 -3.03 -13.06 -1.50
N ARG A 148 -2.42 -14.16 -1.01
CA ARG A 148 -3.03 -15.50 -0.93
C ARG A 148 -3.65 -16.00 -2.23
N GLY A 149 -2.99 -15.74 -3.36
CA GLY A 149 -3.43 -16.19 -4.68
C GLY A 149 -4.59 -15.40 -5.29
N GLY A 150 -4.92 -14.23 -4.73
CA GLY A 150 -5.82 -13.27 -5.36
C GLY A 150 -5.16 -12.48 -6.48
N THR A 151 -5.87 -11.46 -6.98
CA THR A 151 -5.38 -10.52 -7.99
C THR A 151 -5.07 -9.16 -7.35
N GLN A 152 -4.36 -8.29 -8.07
CA GLN A 152 -4.07 -6.91 -7.65
C GLN A 152 -5.33 -6.05 -7.48
N GLU A 153 -6.43 -6.42 -8.13
CA GLU A 153 -7.73 -5.76 -7.99
C GLU A 153 -8.44 -6.10 -6.67
N GLN A 154 -8.04 -7.20 -6.01
CA GLN A 154 -8.72 -7.78 -4.85
C GLN A 154 -8.10 -7.37 -3.51
N ILE A 155 -7.11 -6.48 -3.51
CA ILE A 155 -6.48 -5.95 -2.31
C ILE A 155 -6.74 -4.46 -2.15
N THR A 156 -6.82 -4.00 -0.91
CA THR A 156 -6.87 -2.57 -0.63
C THR A 156 -5.51 -2.08 -0.16
N ILE A 157 -5.02 -1.03 -0.82
CA ILE A 157 -3.82 -0.32 -0.40
C ILE A 157 -4.23 0.95 0.33
N LEU A 158 -3.66 1.13 1.52
CA LEU A 158 -3.93 2.29 2.36
C LEU A 158 -2.64 3.06 2.63
N LEU A 159 -2.77 4.37 2.69
CA LEU A 159 -1.74 5.28 3.18
C LEU A 159 -2.28 5.97 4.44
N ASN A 160 -1.68 5.67 5.59
CA ASN A 160 -2.16 6.15 6.90
C ASN A 160 -3.64 5.82 7.17
N GLY A 161 -4.09 4.62 6.77
CA GLY A 161 -5.47 4.16 6.92
C GLY A 161 -6.46 4.68 5.87
N ILE A 162 -6.02 5.46 4.90
CA ILE A 162 -6.85 6.03 3.82
C ILE A 162 -6.69 5.23 2.54
N ASN A 163 -7.79 4.79 1.96
CA ASN A 163 -7.82 3.99 0.74
C ASN A 163 -7.34 4.81 -0.47
N ILE A 164 -6.23 4.36 -1.09
CA ILE A 164 -5.61 5.01 -2.25
C ILE A 164 -5.76 4.21 -3.55
N CYS A 165 -6.56 3.13 -3.56
CA CYS A 165 -6.78 2.32 -4.76
C CYS A 165 -7.40 3.14 -5.89
N ASP A 166 -6.92 2.87 -7.10
CA ASP A 166 -7.42 3.48 -8.33
C ASP A 166 -8.58 2.64 -8.89
N PRO A 167 -9.75 3.23 -9.18
CA PRO A 167 -10.88 2.48 -9.74
C PRO A 167 -10.70 2.10 -11.22
N GLN A 168 -9.69 2.66 -11.92
CA GLN A 168 -9.39 2.28 -13.28
C GLN A 168 -8.84 0.86 -13.32
N THR A 169 -7.78 0.59 -12.55
CA THR A 169 -7.07 -0.69 -12.50
C THR A 169 -6.23 -0.83 -11.24
N GLY A 170 -6.09 -2.04 -10.71
CA GLY A 170 -5.20 -2.35 -9.57
C GLY A 170 -3.71 -2.28 -9.90
N HIS A 171 -3.34 -2.29 -11.17
CA HIS A 171 -1.94 -2.19 -11.61
C HIS A 171 -1.23 -0.91 -11.13
N ASN A 172 -1.96 0.17 -10.92
CA ASN A 172 -1.43 1.46 -10.49
C ASN A 172 -1.47 1.68 -8.97
N ALA A 173 -1.82 0.67 -8.18
CA ALA A 173 -2.06 0.79 -6.74
C ALA A 173 -0.78 1.15 -5.94
N PHE A 174 0.41 0.77 -6.44
CA PHE A 174 1.68 1.05 -5.77
C PHE A 174 2.45 2.27 -6.32
N ASP A 175 1.79 3.17 -7.02
CA ASP A 175 2.34 4.47 -7.39
C ASP A 175 2.33 5.44 -6.20
N LEU A 176 2.97 5.03 -5.12
CA LEU A 176 2.97 5.73 -3.84
C LEU A 176 3.77 7.03 -3.89
N PRO A 177 3.30 8.12 -3.25
CA PRO A 177 3.99 9.40 -3.26
C PRO A 177 5.16 9.49 -2.27
N CYS A 178 5.27 8.55 -1.33
CA CYS A 178 6.27 8.53 -0.28
C CYS A 178 7.51 7.71 -0.67
N ASP A 179 8.63 8.01 -0.05
CA ASP A 179 9.87 7.24 -0.12
C ASP A 179 9.93 6.20 1.01
N VAL A 180 10.78 5.18 0.87
CA VAL A 180 11.01 4.16 1.93
C VAL A 180 11.41 4.81 3.25
N SER A 181 12.12 5.94 3.19
CA SER A 181 12.56 6.67 4.39
C SER A 181 11.41 7.33 5.18
N ASP A 182 10.24 7.52 4.56
CA ASP A 182 9.06 8.09 5.21
C ASP A 182 8.27 7.04 6.00
N ILE A 183 8.49 5.75 5.72
CA ILE A 183 7.68 4.66 6.27
C ILE A 183 8.14 4.34 7.68
N VAL A 184 7.17 4.25 8.58
CA VAL A 184 7.36 3.81 9.97
C VAL A 184 7.11 2.31 10.10
N ARG A 185 6.03 1.83 9.49
CA ARG A 185 5.71 0.40 9.43
C ARG A 185 4.80 0.10 8.25
N ILE A 186 4.73 -1.16 7.88
CA ILE A 186 3.75 -1.69 6.93
C ILE A 186 2.94 -2.76 7.65
N GLU A 187 1.62 -2.65 7.60
CA GLU A 187 0.68 -3.61 8.16
C GLU A 187 0.04 -4.38 7.02
N VAL A 188 0.15 -5.70 7.02
CA VAL A 188 -0.51 -6.59 6.06
C VAL A 188 -1.60 -7.35 6.80
N LEU A 189 -2.85 -7.07 6.47
CA LEU A 189 -4.01 -7.80 6.95
C LEU A 189 -4.38 -8.83 5.89
N GLU A 190 -4.17 -10.08 6.21
CA GLU A 190 -4.42 -11.21 5.32
C GLU A 190 -5.86 -11.71 5.46
N GLY A 191 -6.45 -12.21 4.35
CA GLY A 191 -7.84 -12.64 4.29
C GLY A 191 -8.86 -11.50 4.16
N PRO A 192 -10.17 -11.81 4.03
CA PRO A 192 -11.22 -10.82 3.77
C PRO A 192 -11.24 -9.70 4.81
N ALA A 193 -11.04 -8.48 4.37
CA ALA A 193 -10.89 -7.32 5.23
C ALA A 193 -11.99 -6.25 5.01
N GLY A 194 -13.06 -6.58 4.28
CA GLY A 194 -14.13 -5.64 3.94
C GLY A 194 -14.79 -5.01 5.15
N ARG A 195 -14.96 -5.74 6.24
CA ARG A 195 -15.50 -5.24 7.50
C ARG A 195 -14.65 -4.10 8.08
N VAL A 196 -13.33 -4.16 7.90
CA VAL A 196 -12.39 -3.18 8.44
C VAL A 196 -12.11 -2.04 7.46
N TYR A 197 -11.88 -2.36 6.17
CA TYR A 197 -11.39 -1.39 5.18
C TYR A 197 -12.36 -1.08 4.04
N GLY A 198 -13.60 -1.61 4.11
CA GLY A 198 -14.62 -1.36 3.10
C GLY A 198 -14.51 -2.26 1.87
N THR A 199 -15.15 -1.84 0.80
CA THR A 199 -15.13 -2.55 -0.49
C THR A 199 -13.72 -2.58 -1.08
N SER A 200 -13.40 -3.60 -1.87
CA SER A 200 -12.10 -3.88 -2.50
C SER A 200 -11.10 -4.66 -1.63
N SER A 201 -11.34 -4.84 -0.33
CA SER A 201 -10.49 -5.68 0.54
C SER A 201 -10.95 -7.14 0.51
N LEU A 202 -10.93 -7.76 -0.69
CA LEU A 202 -11.47 -9.09 -0.88
C LEU A 202 -10.58 -10.16 -0.24
N VAL A 203 -9.28 -10.16 -0.55
CA VAL A 203 -8.29 -11.13 -0.07
C VAL A 203 -7.32 -10.55 0.96
N GLY A 204 -7.37 -9.26 1.20
CA GLY A 204 -6.52 -8.59 2.19
C GLY A 204 -6.39 -7.09 1.99
N ALA A 205 -5.58 -6.48 2.85
CA ALA A 205 -5.24 -5.06 2.78
C ALA A 205 -3.81 -4.83 3.22
N ILE A 206 -3.18 -3.79 2.66
CA ILE A 206 -1.84 -3.35 3.03
C ILE A 206 -1.91 -1.89 3.44
N ASN A 207 -1.59 -1.58 4.70
CA ASN A 207 -1.57 -0.23 5.22
C ASN A 207 -0.12 0.24 5.38
N ILE A 208 0.22 1.30 4.68
CA ILE A 208 1.54 1.95 4.75
C ILE A 208 1.43 3.13 5.70
N VAL A 209 2.14 3.06 6.81
CA VAL A 209 2.09 4.05 7.88
C VAL A 209 3.32 4.94 7.82
N THR A 210 3.10 6.25 7.71
CA THR A 210 4.12 7.29 7.57
C THR A 210 3.95 8.41 8.61
N SER A 211 3.43 8.09 9.80
CA SER A 211 3.08 9.12 10.80
C SER A 211 4.29 9.96 11.23
N PRO A 212 4.20 11.30 11.24
CA PRO A 212 5.28 12.15 11.72
C PRO A 212 5.63 11.91 13.19
N SER A 213 4.66 11.60 14.03
CA SER A 213 4.86 11.37 15.47
C SER A 213 5.75 10.16 15.74
N ASP A 214 5.68 9.13 14.91
CA ASP A 214 6.46 7.91 15.09
C ASP A 214 7.92 8.08 14.59
N LEU A 215 8.20 9.13 13.80
CA LEU A 215 9.55 9.44 13.32
C LEU A 215 10.42 10.13 14.40
N SER A 216 9.83 10.58 15.50
CA SER A 216 10.54 11.25 16.61
C SER A 216 11.26 10.31 17.59
N GLY A 217 11.23 8.98 17.36
CA GLY A 217 11.94 8.01 18.19
C GLY A 217 11.32 7.73 19.55
N LYS A 218 10.17 8.30 19.85
CA LYS A 218 9.39 7.93 21.05
C LYS A 218 8.59 6.66 20.73
N ASN A 219 9.25 5.51 20.78
CA ASN A 219 8.55 4.25 21.05
C ASN A 219 7.96 4.36 22.45
N GLY A 220 6.63 4.26 22.53
CA GLY A 220 5.87 4.45 23.76
C GLY A 220 6.38 3.63 24.94
N ARG A 221 7.18 4.23 25.75
CA ARG A 221 7.35 3.88 27.14
C ARG A 221 6.76 5.01 27.98
N GLU A 222 5.46 4.94 28.19
CA GLU A 222 4.86 5.56 29.36
C GLU A 222 5.39 4.78 30.56
N GLY A 223 6.40 5.31 31.25
CA GLY A 223 6.89 4.75 32.49
C GLY A 223 8.37 4.92 32.81
N GLU A 224 9.25 5.06 31.83
CA GLU A 224 10.63 5.46 32.10
C GLU A 224 10.75 6.97 31.97
N LYS A 225 11.14 7.63 33.05
CA LYS A 225 11.64 9.00 33.05
C LYS A 225 12.72 9.05 31.96
N ALA A 226 12.39 9.62 30.81
CA ALA A 226 13.36 9.98 29.81
C ALA A 226 14.31 10.96 30.48
N GLU A 227 15.48 10.48 30.89
CA GLU A 227 16.63 11.34 31.02
C GLU A 227 16.77 12.03 29.67
N SER A 228 16.43 13.28 29.65
CA SER A 228 16.75 14.35 28.71
C SER A 228 17.53 13.97 27.44
N ASP A 229 16.99 13.11 26.59
CA ASP A 229 17.36 13.10 25.19
C ASP A 229 16.47 14.12 24.48
N GLU A 230 16.85 15.38 24.61
CA GLU A 230 16.41 16.50 23.76
C GLU A 230 16.80 16.29 22.30
N GLU A 231 17.23 15.06 21.97
CA GLU A 231 17.79 14.70 20.68
C GLU A 231 16.71 14.43 19.66
N GLY A 232 16.58 15.36 18.71
CA GLY A 232 16.32 14.90 17.38
C GLY A 232 14.90 14.99 16.87
N GLN A 233 14.18 16.04 17.19
CA GLN A 233 12.88 16.29 16.55
C GLN A 233 13.03 17.05 15.23
N ASN A 234 14.14 17.74 15.01
CA ASN A 234 14.46 18.44 13.77
C ASN A 234 15.63 17.72 13.10
N ASN A 235 15.40 17.17 11.92
CA ASN A 235 16.46 16.48 11.19
C ASN A 235 16.30 16.60 9.67
N VAL A 236 17.42 16.46 8.97
CA VAL A 236 17.48 16.33 7.51
C VAL A 236 18.14 15.02 7.18
N LEU A 237 17.46 14.18 6.39
CA LEU A 237 17.99 12.94 5.86
C LEU A 237 18.28 13.09 4.37
N PHE A 238 19.47 12.69 3.93
CA PHE A 238 19.82 12.52 2.53
C PHE A 238 20.16 11.07 2.24
N ARG A 239 19.77 10.59 1.04
CA ARG A 239 20.13 9.28 0.50
C ARG A 239 20.55 9.43 -0.95
N LEU A 240 21.66 8.78 -1.31
CA LEU A 240 22.14 8.69 -2.69
C LEU A 240 22.52 7.24 -2.98
N GLU A 241 22.06 6.71 -4.11
CA GLU A 241 22.33 5.35 -4.57
C GLU A 241 22.70 5.37 -6.04
N GLY A 242 23.60 4.47 -6.44
CA GLY A 242 23.96 4.22 -7.82
C GLY A 242 24.23 2.74 -8.05
N GLY A 243 24.07 2.26 -9.27
CA GLY A 243 24.26 0.84 -9.53
C GLY A 243 24.20 0.43 -11.01
N SER A 244 24.07 -0.87 -11.22
CA SER A 244 23.95 -1.49 -12.54
C SER A 244 22.79 -0.90 -13.34
N PHE A 245 22.83 -1.02 -14.64
CA PHE A 245 21.78 -0.55 -15.58
C PHE A 245 21.50 0.96 -15.52
N GLY A 246 22.53 1.78 -15.23
CA GLY A 246 22.35 3.22 -15.09
C GLY A 246 21.45 3.64 -13.93
N TYR A 247 21.28 2.75 -12.92
CA TYR A 247 20.49 3.05 -11.75
C TYR A 247 21.07 4.22 -10.97
N LEU A 248 20.22 5.19 -10.66
CA LEU A 248 20.51 6.33 -9.80
C LEU A 248 19.25 6.66 -9.01
N SER A 249 19.38 6.76 -7.69
CA SER A 249 18.32 7.23 -6.80
C SER A 249 18.86 8.28 -5.83
N ALA A 250 18.11 9.36 -5.66
CA ALA A 250 18.40 10.40 -4.69
C ALA A 250 17.12 10.73 -3.92
N ALA A 251 17.21 10.85 -2.59
CA ALA A 251 16.10 11.23 -1.72
C ALA A 251 16.56 12.20 -0.65
N GLY A 252 15.66 13.10 -0.26
CA GLY A 252 15.85 14.02 0.86
C GLY A 252 14.57 14.10 1.68
N ARG A 253 14.70 14.19 3.01
CA ARG A 253 13.59 14.40 3.94
C ARG A 253 13.98 15.43 5.00
N LEU A 254 13.08 16.37 5.23
CA LEU A 254 13.18 17.36 6.32
C LEU A 254 12.03 17.07 7.30
N SER A 255 12.38 16.87 8.57
CA SER A 255 11.44 16.68 9.68
C SER A 255 11.61 17.83 10.67
N LEU A 256 10.50 18.47 11.02
CA LEU A 256 10.47 19.64 11.90
C LEU A 256 9.39 19.47 12.98
N LEU A 257 9.74 19.80 14.21
CA LEU A 257 8.81 20.01 15.32
C LEU A 257 8.87 21.46 15.78
N SER A 258 7.77 22.15 15.69
CA SER A 258 7.62 23.49 16.29
C SER A 258 7.16 23.34 17.74
N ARG A 259 8.06 23.58 18.72
CA ARG A 259 7.79 23.42 20.14
C ARG A 259 6.59 24.25 20.65
N PRO A 260 6.39 25.54 20.29
CA PRO A 260 5.27 26.31 20.81
C PRO A 260 3.90 25.78 20.43
N SER A 261 3.79 25.13 19.26
CA SER A 261 2.52 24.63 18.71
C SER A 261 2.42 23.12 18.66
N SER A 262 3.48 22.39 19.04
CA SER A 262 3.61 20.95 18.86
C SER A 262 3.26 20.49 17.43
N LEU A 263 3.46 21.38 16.43
CA LEU A 263 3.25 21.08 15.03
C LEU A 263 4.40 20.20 14.53
N LEU A 264 4.08 18.98 14.16
CA LEU A 264 4.97 18.08 13.45
C LEU A 264 4.79 18.27 11.94
N SER A 265 5.89 18.37 11.21
CA SER A 265 5.89 18.60 9.77
C SER A 265 7.03 17.82 9.10
N ASN A 266 6.70 16.99 8.12
CA ASN A 266 7.67 16.27 7.30
C ASN A 266 7.46 16.58 5.84
N ILE A 267 8.54 16.89 5.14
CA ILE A 267 8.56 16.97 3.69
C ILE A 267 9.65 16.07 3.15
N SER A 268 9.35 15.26 2.16
CA SER A 268 10.32 14.43 1.45
C SER A 268 10.20 14.60 -0.05
N ALA A 269 11.32 14.42 -0.74
CA ALA A 269 11.38 14.36 -2.19
C ALA A 269 12.36 13.28 -2.62
N SER A 270 12.03 12.54 -3.67
CA SER A 270 12.91 11.54 -4.24
C SER A 270 12.83 11.51 -5.76
N TYR A 271 13.94 11.10 -6.37
CA TYR A 271 14.03 10.84 -7.80
C TYR A 271 14.79 9.55 -8.02
N THR A 272 14.28 8.70 -8.90
CA THR A 272 14.91 7.43 -9.26
C THR A 272 14.87 7.24 -10.78
N ARG A 273 15.96 6.75 -11.36
CA ARG A 273 16.04 6.37 -12.76
C ARG A 273 16.80 5.07 -12.96
N SER A 274 16.56 4.41 -14.06
CA SER A 274 17.36 3.30 -14.60
C SER A 274 17.26 3.30 -16.11
N ASP A 275 18.35 2.98 -16.80
CA ASP A 275 18.32 2.81 -18.26
C ASP A 275 17.68 1.46 -18.66
N GLY A 276 17.47 0.56 -17.68
CA GLY A 276 16.93 -0.75 -17.88
C GLY A 276 17.95 -1.75 -18.44
N TYR A 277 17.52 -3.00 -18.55
CA TYR A 277 18.39 -4.12 -19.00
C TYR A 277 17.84 -4.83 -20.24
N GLN A 278 16.59 -4.57 -20.62
CA GLN A 278 15.91 -5.22 -21.73
C GLN A 278 15.85 -4.29 -22.94
N ARG A 279 16.06 -4.85 -24.12
CA ARG A 279 15.93 -4.14 -25.39
C ARG A 279 14.80 -4.73 -26.21
N SER A 280 14.11 -3.87 -26.97
CA SER A 280 13.18 -4.27 -28.01
C SER A 280 13.92 -4.95 -29.17
N LYS A 281 13.20 -5.61 -30.10
CA LYS A 281 13.74 -6.16 -31.33
C LYS A 281 14.47 -5.11 -32.19
N ASN A 282 14.04 -3.85 -32.09
CA ASN A 282 14.66 -2.72 -32.79
C ASN A 282 15.90 -2.15 -32.06
N GLY A 283 16.34 -2.78 -30.97
CA GLY A 283 17.53 -2.39 -30.21
C GLY A 283 17.35 -1.25 -29.23
N HIS A 284 16.16 -0.64 -29.14
CA HIS A 284 15.85 0.40 -28.15
C HIS A 284 15.67 -0.18 -26.74
N LEU A 285 16.14 0.52 -25.73
CA LEU A 285 15.85 0.15 -24.33
C LEU A 285 14.35 0.32 -24.07
N ASN A 286 13.72 -0.72 -23.52
CA ASN A 286 12.30 -0.71 -23.18
C ASN A 286 11.98 -1.36 -21.82
N SER A 287 12.90 -1.27 -20.89
CA SER A 287 12.72 -1.50 -19.47
C SER A 287 13.32 -0.36 -18.64
N ASP A 288 13.50 0.79 -19.29
CA ASP A 288 13.94 2.02 -18.67
C ASP A 288 12.86 2.57 -17.74
N TYR A 289 13.29 3.26 -16.70
CA TYR A 289 12.43 3.87 -15.72
C TYR A 289 12.95 5.24 -15.32
N SER A 290 12.04 6.18 -15.14
CA SER A 290 12.33 7.44 -14.44
C SER A 290 11.11 7.91 -13.67
N GLY A 291 11.30 8.33 -12.43
CA GLY A 291 10.20 8.81 -11.60
C GLY A 291 10.65 9.74 -10.48
N GLY A 292 9.75 10.62 -10.09
CA GLY A 292 9.93 11.53 -8.97
C GLY A 292 8.74 11.51 -8.06
N LYS A 293 8.97 11.74 -6.77
CA LYS A 293 7.96 11.79 -5.72
C LYS A 293 8.20 12.99 -4.84
N VAL A 294 7.12 13.56 -4.35
CA VAL A 294 7.13 14.57 -3.29
C VAL A 294 6.03 14.22 -2.31
N PHE A 295 6.35 14.20 -1.03
CA PHE A 295 5.39 13.90 0.01
C PHE A 295 5.53 14.88 1.17
N TYR A 296 4.42 15.48 1.55
CA TYR A 296 4.30 16.35 2.70
C TYR A 296 3.26 15.82 3.65
N GLN A 297 3.58 15.76 4.92
CA GLN A 297 2.63 15.39 5.97
C GLN A 297 2.87 16.20 7.23
N GLY A 298 1.80 16.36 8.01
CA GLY A 298 1.88 17.06 9.25
C GLY A 298 0.79 16.67 10.22
N SER A 299 1.00 17.02 11.49
CA SER A 299 -0.02 16.88 12.52
C SER A 299 0.12 17.95 13.59
N ILE A 300 -1.01 18.36 14.17
CA ILE A 300 -1.08 19.33 15.24
C ILE A 300 -2.09 18.86 16.30
N PRO A 301 -1.72 18.76 17.58
CA PRO A 301 -2.68 18.63 18.66
C PRO A 301 -3.44 19.94 18.81
N LEU A 302 -4.75 19.86 19.04
CA LEU A 302 -5.62 21.02 19.22
C LEU A 302 -6.01 21.20 20.70
N SER A 303 -5.86 20.16 21.53
CA SER A 303 -6.12 20.19 22.97
C SER A 303 -4.86 20.54 23.75
N SER A 304 -5.01 21.25 24.86
CA SER A 304 -3.95 21.41 25.85
C SER A 304 -3.79 20.10 26.66
N GLU A 305 -2.62 19.87 27.25
CA GLU A 305 -2.35 18.69 28.10
C GLU A 305 -3.30 18.56 29.29
N GLN A 306 -3.98 19.65 29.68
CA GLN A 306 -4.95 19.70 30.79
C GLN A 306 -6.41 19.50 30.35
N SER A 307 -6.67 19.36 29.06
CA SER A 307 -8.04 19.20 28.54
C SER A 307 -8.53 17.75 28.69
N SER A 308 -9.77 17.59 29.15
CA SER A 308 -10.48 16.29 29.12
C SER A 308 -10.83 15.83 27.69
N VAL A 309 -10.66 16.70 26.70
CA VAL A 309 -10.87 16.42 25.28
C VAL A 309 -9.51 16.34 24.61
N VAL A 310 -9.13 15.17 24.16
CA VAL A 310 -7.94 14.99 23.32
C VAL A 310 -8.34 15.16 21.88
N SER A 311 -7.71 16.09 21.17
CA SER A 311 -7.97 16.31 19.75
C SER A 311 -6.69 16.58 18.97
N LYS A 312 -6.64 16.04 17.73
CA LYS A 312 -5.51 16.14 16.82
C LYS A 312 -6.02 16.24 15.38
N ILE A 313 -5.38 17.07 14.59
CA ILE A 313 -5.58 17.05 13.13
C ILE A 313 -4.27 16.58 12.49
N SER A 314 -4.37 15.68 11.54
CA SER A 314 -3.27 15.23 10.69
C SER A 314 -3.65 15.38 9.22
N TRP A 315 -2.66 15.58 8.38
CA TRP A 315 -2.87 15.70 6.94
C TRP A 315 -1.67 15.16 6.16
N HIS A 316 -1.93 14.81 4.91
CA HIS A 316 -0.86 14.55 3.95
C HIS A 316 -1.26 15.02 2.55
N ALA A 317 -0.24 15.37 1.78
CA ALA A 317 -0.35 15.64 0.35
C ALA A 317 0.87 15.05 -0.35
N GLY A 318 0.65 14.38 -1.47
CA GLY A 318 1.73 13.69 -2.15
C GLY A 318 1.53 13.62 -3.65
N LEU A 319 2.65 13.69 -4.37
CA LEU A 319 2.73 13.60 -5.83
C LEU A 319 3.70 12.49 -6.22
N SER A 320 3.29 11.61 -7.12
CA SER A 320 4.14 10.62 -7.77
C SER A 320 4.02 10.77 -9.29
N ILE A 321 5.15 10.90 -9.97
CA ILE A 321 5.23 10.95 -11.42
C ILE A 321 6.23 9.90 -11.85
N LYS A 322 5.88 9.03 -12.80
CA LYS A 322 6.82 8.08 -13.38
C LYS A 322 6.52 7.81 -14.86
N GLY A 323 7.54 7.36 -15.57
CA GLY A 323 7.44 6.80 -16.90
C GLY A 323 8.36 5.59 -17.01
N PHE A 324 7.92 4.54 -17.66
CA PHE A 324 8.66 3.29 -17.78
C PHE A 324 8.32 2.53 -19.04
N GLY A 325 9.32 1.82 -19.59
CA GLY A 325 9.13 0.84 -20.64
C GLY A 325 8.48 -0.42 -20.08
N SER A 326 7.35 -0.82 -20.64
CA SER A 326 6.58 -1.99 -20.20
C SER A 326 6.94 -3.26 -20.98
N ASN A 327 7.92 -3.18 -21.91
CA ASN A 327 8.34 -4.29 -22.75
C ASN A 327 7.13 -4.97 -23.44
N THR A 328 6.96 -6.27 -23.29
CA THR A 328 5.90 -7.11 -23.88
C THR A 328 4.72 -7.35 -22.92
N PHE A 329 4.58 -6.56 -21.88
CA PHE A 329 3.68 -6.88 -20.75
C PHE A 329 2.22 -7.06 -21.16
N TYR A 330 1.60 -6.04 -21.81
CA TYR A 330 0.20 -6.10 -22.20
C TYR A 330 -0.05 -6.89 -23.49
N SER A 331 0.98 -7.10 -24.30
CA SER A 331 0.88 -7.88 -25.52
C SER A 331 2.26 -8.43 -25.90
N ALA A 332 2.37 -9.75 -26.02
CA ALA A 332 3.60 -10.40 -26.43
C ALA A 332 4.08 -10.01 -27.84
N LYS A 333 3.18 -9.52 -28.70
CA LYS A 333 3.49 -9.12 -30.07
C LYS A 333 4.23 -7.78 -30.19
N PHE A 334 4.14 -6.92 -29.15
CA PHE A 334 4.68 -5.56 -29.16
C PHE A 334 5.64 -5.40 -27.97
N ASP A 335 6.90 -5.16 -28.25
CA ASP A 335 7.96 -5.04 -27.24
C ASP A 335 8.44 -3.59 -27.02
N GLU A 336 7.72 -2.61 -27.57
CA GLU A 336 7.98 -1.18 -27.42
C GLU A 336 6.88 -0.46 -26.60
N GLN A 337 6.20 -1.18 -25.72
CA GLN A 337 5.16 -0.60 -24.86
C GLN A 337 5.76 0.35 -23.84
N TYR A 338 5.07 1.47 -23.61
CA TYR A 338 5.49 2.48 -22.64
C TYR A 338 4.30 3.02 -21.87
N GLU A 339 4.51 3.32 -20.60
CA GLU A 339 3.47 3.85 -19.73
C GLU A 339 3.99 5.05 -18.93
N LYS A 340 3.12 6.03 -18.74
CA LYS A 340 3.40 7.22 -17.94
C LYS A 340 2.24 7.50 -17.02
N THR A 341 2.52 7.56 -15.72
CA THR A 341 1.51 7.85 -14.68
C THR A 341 1.86 9.12 -13.91
N LEU A 342 0.81 9.79 -13.43
CA LEU A 342 0.90 10.85 -12.43
C LEU A 342 -0.21 10.61 -11.41
N LYS A 343 0.14 10.57 -10.13
CA LYS A 343 -0.81 10.41 -9.01
C LYS A 343 -0.66 11.56 -8.03
N LEU A 344 -1.79 12.14 -7.64
CA LEU A 344 -1.91 13.13 -6.58
C LEU A 344 -2.78 12.56 -5.48
N TYR A 345 -2.29 12.61 -4.25
CA TYR A 345 -2.98 12.14 -3.06
C TYR A 345 -3.08 13.27 -2.04
N THR A 346 -4.28 13.48 -1.49
CA THR A 346 -4.50 14.47 -0.44
C THR A 346 -5.50 13.96 0.57
N ALA A 347 -5.22 14.15 1.86
CA ALA A 347 -6.15 13.80 2.91
C ALA A 347 -5.97 14.68 4.14
N VAL A 348 -7.08 14.82 4.87
CA VAL A 348 -7.13 15.42 6.20
C VAL A 348 -7.89 14.47 7.10
N GLN A 349 -7.35 14.20 8.28
CA GLN A 349 -7.94 13.33 9.30
C GLN A 349 -7.99 14.06 10.63
N GLY A 350 -9.17 14.05 11.25
CA GLY A 350 -9.38 14.46 12.62
C GLY A 350 -9.29 13.26 13.56
N GLU A 351 -8.89 13.50 14.79
CA GLU A 351 -8.97 12.54 15.88
C GLU A 351 -9.45 13.30 17.11
N VAL A 352 -10.59 12.88 17.69
CA VAL A 352 -11.19 13.52 18.86
C VAL A 352 -11.60 12.42 19.82
N ALA A 353 -11.15 12.54 21.07
CA ALA A 353 -11.55 11.67 22.16
C ALA A 353 -12.20 12.51 23.26
N VAL A 354 -13.43 12.15 23.66
CA VAL A 354 -14.20 12.76 24.74
C VAL A 354 -14.62 11.65 25.70
N GLY A 355 -13.91 11.52 26.80
CA GLY A 355 -14.12 10.43 27.74
C GLY A 355 -13.89 9.07 27.04
N ARG A 356 -14.97 8.28 26.94
CA ARG A 356 -14.93 6.94 26.32
C ARG A 356 -15.30 6.93 24.83
N LEU A 357 -15.67 8.07 24.26
CA LEU A 357 -16.11 8.19 22.87
C LEU A 357 -14.99 8.78 22.04
N HIS A 358 -14.69 8.11 20.92
CA HIS A 358 -13.65 8.48 19.98
C HIS A 358 -14.26 8.70 18.60
N PHE A 359 -13.83 9.75 17.91
CA PHE A 359 -14.17 10.07 16.53
C PHE A 359 -12.90 10.20 15.71
N ARG A 360 -12.86 9.56 14.54
CA ARG A 360 -11.75 9.65 13.59
C ARG A 360 -12.30 9.90 12.17
N PRO A 361 -12.85 11.10 11.91
CA PRO A 361 -13.31 11.47 10.57
C PRO A 361 -12.12 11.72 9.65
N ASN A 362 -12.28 11.38 8.37
CA ASN A 362 -11.33 11.80 7.35
C ASN A 362 -12.02 12.18 6.04
N VAL A 363 -11.36 13.04 5.29
CA VAL A 363 -11.73 13.45 3.93
C VAL A 363 -10.48 13.31 3.07
N TYR A 364 -10.64 12.74 1.88
CA TYR A 364 -9.54 12.58 0.95
C TYR A 364 -9.98 12.82 -0.49
N TRP A 365 -9.00 13.22 -1.30
CA TRP A 365 -9.16 13.32 -2.74
C TRP A 365 -7.88 12.85 -3.42
N ASN A 366 -8.03 11.89 -4.33
CA ASN A 366 -6.95 11.32 -5.11
C ASN A 366 -7.23 11.55 -6.59
N ARG A 367 -6.23 11.95 -7.36
CA ARG A 367 -6.30 12.08 -8.81
C ARG A 367 -5.20 11.29 -9.48
N GLY A 368 -5.58 10.47 -10.46
CA GLY A 368 -4.69 9.72 -11.31
C GLY A 368 -4.73 10.21 -12.75
N TYR A 369 -3.58 10.21 -13.41
CA TYR A 369 -3.45 10.29 -14.85
C TYR A 369 -2.63 9.09 -15.30
N ASP A 370 -3.11 8.40 -16.33
CA ASP A 370 -2.44 7.27 -16.94
C ASP A 370 -2.42 7.45 -18.44
N ARG A 371 -1.27 7.25 -19.06
CA ARG A 371 -1.08 7.25 -20.51
C ARG A 371 -0.33 6.00 -20.91
N PHE A 372 -1.01 5.14 -21.64
CA PHE A 372 -0.43 3.94 -22.22
C PHE A 372 -0.17 4.10 -23.72
N GLU A 373 1.00 3.67 -24.17
CA GLU A 373 1.48 3.68 -25.54
C GLU A 373 1.82 2.25 -25.96
N LEU A 374 1.08 1.66 -26.88
CA LEU A 374 1.37 0.32 -27.38
C LEU A 374 2.69 0.30 -28.19
N ILE A 375 2.96 1.38 -28.93
CA ILE A 375 4.23 1.65 -29.59
C ILE A 375 4.71 3.00 -29.12
N ARG A 376 5.81 3.02 -28.38
CA ARG A 376 6.36 4.20 -27.73
C ARG A 376 6.58 5.36 -28.70
N GLY A 377 6.00 6.52 -28.42
CA GLY A 377 6.14 7.75 -29.18
C GLY A 377 5.45 7.76 -30.54
N SER A 378 4.67 6.74 -30.88
CA SER A 378 4.08 6.57 -32.21
C SER A 378 2.55 6.69 -32.19
N GLU A 379 2.02 7.81 -31.71
CA GLU A 379 0.57 8.08 -31.61
C GLU A 379 -0.12 8.05 -32.98
N GLU A 380 0.61 8.42 -34.06
CA GLU A 380 0.11 8.38 -35.44
C GLU A 380 -0.16 6.96 -35.94
N ARG A 381 0.59 5.96 -35.46
CA ARG A 381 0.44 4.55 -35.85
C ARG A 381 -0.61 3.85 -35.00
N VAL A 382 -0.60 4.09 -33.70
CA VAL A 382 -1.54 3.54 -32.73
C VAL A 382 -1.90 4.62 -31.72
N PRO A 383 -3.18 5.03 -31.64
CA PRO A 383 -3.62 6.03 -30.69
C PRO A 383 -3.27 5.64 -29.25
N PHE A 384 -2.81 6.62 -28.46
CA PHE A 384 -2.52 6.40 -27.06
C PHE A 384 -3.79 6.32 -26.23
N ASN A 385 -3.78 5.48 -25.21
CA ASN A 385 -4.83 5.47 -24.22
C ASN A 385 -4.53 6.54 -23.14
N HIS A 386 -5.50 7.39 -22.85
CA HIS A 386 -5.42 8.41 -21.83
C HIS A 386 -6.56 8.23 -20.85
N HIS A 387 -6.23 8.13 -19.57
CA HIS A 387 -7.18 8.01 -18.49
C HIS A 387 -6.91 9.08 -17.42
N ARG A 388 -7.98 9.60 -16.82
CA ARG A 388 -7.94 10.43 -15.64
C ARG A 388 -8.97 9.93 -14.65
N THR A 389 -8.55 9.59 -13.47
CA THR A 389 -9.43 9.22 -12.36
C THR A 389 -9.46 10.32 -11.32
N ASP A 390 -10.62 10.54 -10.71
CA ASP A 390 -10.83 11.35 -9.54
C ASP A 390 -11.57 10.53 -8.51
N VAL A 391 -11.01 10.38 -7.31
CA VAL A 391 -11.63 9.67 -6.21
C VAL A 391 -11.78 10.62 -5.03
N PHE A 392 -13.01 10.84 -4.61
CA PHE A 392 -13.33 11.61 -3.40
C PHE A 392 -13.90 10.69 -2.34
N GLY A 393 -13.44 10.80 -1.11
CA GLY A 393 -13.98 10.03 0.00
C GLY A 393 -14.17 10.84 1.27
N LEU A 394 -15.22 10.45 2.00
CA LEU A 394 -15.53 10.89 3.36
C LEU A 394 -15.73 9.64 4.22
N ASN A 395 -15.01 9.54 5.30
CA ASN A 395 -15.15 8.45 6.26
C ASN A 395 -15.41 9.01 7.65
N LEU A 396 -16.47 8.54 8.30
CA LEU A 396 -16.85 8.84 9.67
C LEU A 396 -16.69 7.55 10.48
N ASN A 397 -15.55 7.38 11.13
CA ASN A 397 -15.29 6.24 11.99
C ASN A 397 -15.34 6.67 13.46
N SER A 398 -16.05 5.91 14.28
CA SER A 398 -16.28 6.22 15.70
C SER A 398 -16.26 4.95 16.52
N TRP A 399 -15.80 5.04 17.75
CA TRP A 399 -15.88 3.93 18.70
C TRP A 399 -16.02 4.42 20.13
N PHE A 400 -16.53 3.56 20.97
CA PHE A 400 -16.61 3.81 22.41
C PHE A 400 -16.30 2.56 23.23
N ASP A 401 -15.68 2.79 24.38
CA ASP A 401 -15.33 1.77 25.35
C ASP A 401 -16.38 1.71 26.48
N TRP A 402 -16.85 0.51 26.77
CA TRP A 402 -17.85 0.27 27.81
C TRP A 402 -17.63 -1.09 28.50
N VAL A 403 -18.50 -1.44 29.46
CA VAL A 403 -18.32 -2.64 30.30
C VAL A 403 -18.26 -3.95 29.48
N ALA A 404 -18.94 -4.01 28.35
CA ALA A 404 -18.95 -5.20 27.51
C ALA A 404 -17.82 -5.23 26.44
N GLY A 405 -16.98 -4.19 26.35
CA GLY A 405 -15.87 -4.11 25.42
C GLY A 405 -15.85 -2.81 24.62
N ARG A 406 -15.39 -2.88 23.36
CA ARG A 406 -15.26 -1.73 22.45
C ARG A 406 -16.20 -1.90 21.27
N THR A 407 -17.07 -0.92 21.04
CA THR A 407 -17.99 -0.92 19.88
C THR A 407 -17.59 0.17 18.91
N ALA A 408 -17.33 -0.21 17.66
CA ALA A 408 -17.03 0.71 16.56
C ALA A 408 -18.21 0.76 15.57
N PHE A 409 -18.50 1.95 15.06
CA PHE A 409 -19.54 2.18 14.06
C PHE A 409 -19.16 3.35 13.17
N GLY A 410 -19.72 3.40 11.98
CA GLY A 410 -19.46 4.53 11.09
C GLY A 410 -20.05 4.35 9.71
N ALA A 411 -19.75 5.35 8.89
CA ALA A 411 -20.19 5.43 7.50
C ALA A 411 -19.04 5.88 6.61
N GLU A 412 -19.01 5.37 5.41
CA GLU A 412 -18.07 5.77 4.36
C GLU A 412 -18.85 6.12 3.09
N PHE A 413 -18.49 7.25 2.49
CA PHE A 413 -18.89 7.64 1.15
C PHE A 413 -17.65 7.73 0.28
N ARG A 414 -17.66 7.05 -0.87
CA ARG A 414 -16.60 7.07 -1.87
C ARG A 414 -17.20 7.28 -3.25
N ASN A 415 -16.84 8.38 -3.91
CA ASN A 415 -17.19 8.66 -5.28
C ASN A 415 -15.97 8.46 -6.18
N GLU A 416 -16.18 7.79 -7.30
CA GLU A 416 -15.18 7.44 -8.30
C GLU A 416 -15.62 7.96 -9.66
N ASP A 417 -14.83 8.86 -10.26
CA ASP A 417 -15.03 9.42 -11.58
C ASP A 417 -13.87 9.05 -12.50
N ILE A 418 -14.17 8.62 -13.72
CA ILE A 418 -13.17 8.43 -14.77
C ILE A 418 -13.51 9.25 -16.01
N ARG A 419 -12.48 9.84 -16.61
CA ARG A 419 -12.49 10.42 -17.95
C ARG A 419 -11.43 9.72 -18.78
N SER A 420 -11.81 9.22 -19.93
CA SER A 420 -10.98 8.29 -20.68
C SER A 420 -11.11 8.46 -22.19
N THR A 421 -10.11 7.95 -22.91
CA THR A 421 -10.19 7.77 -24.35
C THR A 421 -11.20 6.68 -24.71
N ASN A 422 -11.29 5.61 -23.89
CA ASN A 422 -11.97 4.36 -24.25
C ASN A 422 -12.67 3.62 -23.09
N LEU A 423 -12.66 4.17 -21.86
CA LEU A 423 -13.34 3.56 -20.70
C LEU A 423 -14.55 4.39 -20.28
N GLY A 424 -15.69 3.73 -20.11
CA GLY A 424 -16.95 4.33 -19.70
C GLY A 424 -17.95 4.49 -20.84
N GLU A 425 -18.94 5.34 -20.63
CA GLU A 425 -19.97 5.70 -21.61
C GLU A 425 -19.59 7.00 -22.33
N PRO A 426 -20.11 7.26 -23.57
CA PRO A 426 -19.79 8.47 -24.30
C PRO A 426 -20.13 9.76 -23.51
N LEU A 427 -19.20 10.69 -23.47
CA LEU A 427 -19.42 12.00 -22.85
C LEU A 427 -20.29 12.88 -23.75
N SER A 428 -21.22 13.62 -23.16
CA SER A 428 -22.01 14.65 -23.86
C SER A 428 -21.13 15.77 -24.42
N GLU A 429 -20.06 16.10 -23.70
CA GLU A 429 -19.08 17.12 -24.08
C GLU A 429 -17.67 16.56 -24.00
N PRO A 430 -17.17 15.90 -25.06
CA PRO A 430 -15.80 15.46 -25.12
C PRO A 430 -14.80 16.62 -25.05
N PHE A 431 -13.66 16.42 -24.36
CA PHE A 431 -12.62 17.44 -24.29
C PHE A 431 -11.22 16.82 -24.31
N SER A 432 -10.31 17.42 -25.06
CA SER A 432 -8.94 16.91 -25.23
C SER A 432 -8.96 15.46 -25.74
N TYR A 433 -8.32 14.53 -25.03
CA TYR A 433 -8.28 13.10 -25.33
C TYR A 433 -9.51 12.34 -24.81
N TYR A 434 -10.29 12.93 -23.91
CA TYR A 434 -11.35 12.25 -23.18
C TYR A 434 -12.65 12.28 -23.95
N LYS A 435 -13.11 11.12 -24.41
CA LYS A 435 -14.35 10.91 -25.14
C LYS A 435 -15.39 10.15 -24.33
N MET A 436 -14.91 9.37 -23.36
CA MET A 436 -15.69 8.45 -22.54
C MET A 436 -15.56 8.84 -21.06
N GLY A 437 -16.49 8.40 -20.23
CA GLY A 437 -16.42 8.59 -18.79
C GLY A 437 -17.49 7.82 -18.03
N LEU A 438 -17.28 7.65 -16.73
CA LEU A 438 -18.22 7.05 -15.83
C LEU A 438 -18.04 7.64 -14.44
N ASN A 439 -19.15 7.78 -13.71
CA ASN A 439 -19.15 8.16 -12.31
C ASN A 439 -19.96 7.15 -11.52
N ARG A 440 -19.41 6.69 -10.38
CA ARG A 440 -20.13 5.81 -9.45
C ARG A 440 -19.85 6.19 -8.00
N SER A 441 -20.80 5.91 -7.12
CA SER A 441 -20.66 6.15 -5.69
C SER A 441 -20.90 4.87 -4.90
N ASN A 442 -20.06 4.64 -3.91
CA ASN A 442 -20.20 3.61 -2.89
C ASN A 442 -20.56 4.27 -1.56
N ILE A 443 -21.58 3.73 -0.90
CA ILE A 443 -21.95 4.09 0.45
C ILE A 443 -21.86 2.82 1.28
N SER A 444 -21.14 2.86 2.39
CA SER A 444 -21.06 1.75 3.31
C SER A 444 -21.31 2.18 4.76
N LEU A 445 -21.97 1.32 5.50
CA LEU A 445 -22.19 1.43 6.94
C LEU A 445 -21.51 0.26 7.61
N HIS A 446 -20.83 0.49 8.70
CA HIS A 446 -20.17 -0.58 9.48
C HIS A 446 -20.55 -0.53 10.95
N LEU A 447 -20.62 -1.71 11.54
CA LEU A 447 -20.75 -1.95 12.97
C LEU A 447 -19.85 -3.10 13.37
N GLU A 448 -19.06 -2.91 14.42
CA GLU A 448 -18.17 -3.93 14.97
C GLU A 448 -18.19 -3.85 16.49
N HIS A 449 -18.22 -5.00 17.14
CA HIS A 449 -18.09 -5.09 18.58
C HIS A 449 -16.94 -6.01 18.96
N ASN A 450 -16.06 -5.54 19.82
CA ASN A 450 -14.88 -6.24 20.31
C ASN A 450 -15.02 -6.52 21.83
N ILE A 451 -15.13 -7.79 22.19
CA ILE A 451 -15.06 -8.25 23.57
C ILE A 451 -13.59 -8.51 23.87
N LEU A 452 -13.02 -7.74 24.80
CA LEU A 452 -11.61 -7.75 25.13
C LEU A 452 -11.41 -8.27 26.56
N LEU A 453 -11.24 -9.58 26.70
CA LEU A 453 -10.94 -10.21 27.97
C LEU A 453 -9.45 -10.53 28.08
N LYS A 454 -8.94 -10.72 29.27
CA LYS A 454 -7.50 -10.97 29.54
C LYS A 454 -6.90 -12.11 28.69
N ARG A 455 -7.67 -13.18 28.44
CA ARG A 455 -7.22 -14.35 27.67
C ARG A 455 -7.99 -14.60 26.39
N PHE A 456 -9.11 -13.93 26.19
CA PHE A 456 -10.00 -14.17 25.07
C PHE A 456 -10.39 -12.84 24.41
N THR A 457 -10.29 -12.78 23.10
CA THR A 457 -10.80 -11.66 22.31
C THR A 457 -11.79 -12.20 21.29
N LEU A 458 -12.95 -11.57 21.19
CA LEU A 458 -13.95 -11.82 20.16
C LEU A 458 -14.26 -10.50 19.46
N SER A 459 -14.15 -10.47 18.14
CA SER A 459 -14.52 -9.34 17.29
C SER A 459 -15.61 -9.81 16.33
N ALA A 460 -16.78 -9.22 16.40
CA ALA A 460 -17.90 -9.56 15.50
C ALA A 460 -18.51 -8.28 14.92
N GLY A 461 -18.92 -8.33 13.66
CA GLY A 461 -19.51 -7.16 13.03
C GLY A 461 -19.89 -7.42 11.57
N PHE A 462 -20.28 -6.35 10.89
CA PHE A 462 -20.64 -6.39 9.48
C PHE A 462 -20.33 -5.05 8.81
N ILE A 463 -20.28 -5.10 7.48
CA ILE A 463 -20.40 -3.95 6.62
C ILE A 463 -21.63 -4.12 5.71
N ALA A 464 -22.43 -3.05 5.59
CA ALA A 464 -23.55 -2.96 4.65
C ALA A 464 -23.16 -1.99 3.54
N VAL A 465 -23.31 -2.42 2.27
CA VAL A 465 -22.79 -1.69 1.10
C VAL A 465 -23.89 -1.45 0.09
N LYS A 466 -23.96 -0.23 -0.45
CA LYS A 466 -24.77 0.18 -1.57
C LYS A 466 -23.90 0.87 -2.61
N ASN A 467 -24.03 0.46 -3.87
CA ASN A 467 -23.38 1.10 -5.02
C ASN A 467 -24.41 1.67 -5.99
N THR A 468 -24.10 2.79 -6.65
CA THR A 468 -24.99 3.45 -7.59
C THR A 468 -24.86 2.94 -9.03
N TRP A 469 -23.79 2.19 -9.34
CA TRP A 469 -23.48 1.82 -10.73
C TRP A 469 -24.45 0.77 -11.32
N ASN A 470 -24.81 -0.27 -10.57
CA ASN A 470 -25.51 -1.44 -11.11
C ASN A 470 -26.84 -1.76 -10.39
N GLU A 471 -27.46 -0.76 -9.77
CA GLU A 471 -28.67 -0.93 -8.97
C GLU A 471 -28.57 -2.03 -7.90
N MET A 472 -27.32 -2.36 -7.48
CA MET A 472 -27.06 -3.38 -6.48
C MET A 472 -27.90 -3.09 -5.22
N PRO A 473 -28.64 -4.06 -4.68
CA PRO A 473 -29.37 -3.89 -3.43
C PRO A 473 -28.39 -3.63 -2.29
N LEU A 474 -28.89 -3.07 -1.18
CA LEU A 474 -28.08 -2.97 0.04
C LEU A 474 -27.71 -4.39 0.48
N THR A 475 -26.42 -4.70 0.46
CA THR A 475 -25.90 -6.04 0.77
C THR A 475 -25.04 -6.01 2.02
N VAL A 476 -25.14 -7.04 2.85
CA VAL A 476 -24.47 -7.11 4.15
C VAL A 476 -23.44 -8.24 4.14
N TYR A 477 -22.22 -7.91 4.60
CA TYR A 477 -21.10 -8.85 4.69
C TYR A 477 -20.65 -8.97 6.15
N PRO A 478 -21.02 -10.07 6.83
CA PRO A 478 -20.66 -10.31 8.23
C PRO A 478 -19.23 -10.85 8.36
N GLY A 479 -18.69 -10.72 9.57
CA GLY A 479 -17.46 -11.34 9.97
C GLY A 479 -17.37 -11.52 11.48
N ILE A 480 -16.65 -12.56 11.88
CA ILE A 480 -16.34 -12.88 13.26
C ILE A 480 -14.94 -13.42 13.38
N ASP A 481 -14.18 -12.90 14.34
CA ASP A 481 -12.83 -13.33 14.66
C ASP A 481 -12.73 -13.61 16.15
N ALA A 482 -12.05 -14.68 16.51
CA ALA A 482 -11.83 -15.04 17.91
C ALA A 482 -10.36 -15.40 18.14
N SER A 483 -9.83 -15.06 19.29
CA SER A 483 -8.52 -15.54 19.74
C SER A 483 -8.52 -15.90 21.22
N LEU A 484 -7.72 -16.92 21.55
CA LEU A 484 -7.56 -17.43 22.91
C LEU A 484 -6.07 -17.53 23.25
N ARG A 485 -5.66 -16.87 24.34
CA ARG A 485 -4.31 -17.01 24.91
C ARG A 485 -4.25 -18.20 25.86
N LEU A 486 -3.36 -19.13 25.60
CA LEU A 486 -3.06 -20.28 26.43
C LEU A 486 -1.72 -20.06 27.14
N GLY A 487 -1.76 -19.63 28.39
CA GLY A 487 -0.59 -19.21 29.13
C GLY A 487 -0.01 -17.89 28.61
N SER A 488 1.31 -17.69 28.77
CA SER A 488 2.05 -16.48 28.38
C SER A 488 2.51 -16.50 26.92
N HIS A 489 2.67 -17.68 26.31
CA HIS A 489 3.39 -17.85 25.05
C HIS A 489 2.51 -18.27 23.87
N TRP A 490 1.37 -18.92 24.11
CA TRP A 490 0.55 -19.47 23.04
C TRP A 490 -0.71 -18.65 22.80
N LYS A 491 -1.04 -18.42 21.53
CA LYS A 491 -2.29 -17.82 21.11
C LYS A 491 -2.88 -18.65 19.96
N LEU A 492 -4.14 -19.08 20.14
CA LEU A 492 -4.95 -19.69 19.08
C LEU A 492 -5.85 -18.60 18.48
N TYR A 493 -6.14 -18.68 17.18
CA TYR A 493 -7.11 -17.83 16.54
C TYR A 493 -7.94 -18.60 15.52
N ALA A 494 -9.17 -18.14 15.32
CA ALA A 494 -10.07 -18.62 14.28
C ALA A 494 -10.92 -17.46 13.77
N SER A 495 -11.23 -17.44 12.48
CA SER A 495 -12.04 -16.40 11.88
C SER A 495 -12.94 -16.91 10.78
N TYR A 496 -14.09 -16.24 10.62
CA TYR A 496 -14.96 -16.30 9.45
C TYR A 496 -15.23 -14.88 8.99
N ASN A 497 -14.92 -14.57 7.75
CA ASN A 497 -15.15 -13.24 7.19
C ASN A 497 -15.67 -13.35 5.76
N SER A 498 -16.53 -12.39 5.40
CA SER A 498 -17.01 -12.21 4.04
C SER A 498 -16.71 -10.80 3.55
N SER A 499 -16.50 -10.66 2.24
CA SER A 499 -16.16 -9.39 1.61
C SER A 499 -16.62 -9.39 0.16
N LEU A 500 -16.63 -8.20 -0.44
CA LEU A 500 -16.92 -8.01 -1.87
C LEU A 500 -15.89 -7.07 -2.51
N ARG A 501 -15.81 -7.13 -3.85
CA ARG A 501 -15.10 -6.18 -4.69
C ARG A 501 -15.98 -5.77 -5.88
N MET A 502 -16.02 -4.48 -6.16
CA MET A 502 -16.65 -3.96 -7.39
C MET A 502 -15.67 -4.13 -8.56
N PRO A 503 -16.18 -4.41 -9.79
CA PRO A 503 -15.33 -4.44 -10.98
C PRO A 503 -14.62 -3.11 -11.20
N SER A 504 -13.38 -3.13 -11.70
CA SER A 504 -12.66 -1.93 -12.14
C SER A 504 -13.24 -1.37 -13.44
N PHE A 505 -12.95 -0.11 -13.76
CA PHE A 505 -13.43 0.48 -15.01
C PHE A 505 -12.83 -0.21 -16.24
N THR A 506 -11.59 -0.73 -16.12
CA THR A 506 -10.96 -1.53 -17.19
C THR A 506 -11.71 -2.83 -17.42
N GLU A 507 -12.06 -3.57 -16.38
CA GLU A 507 -12.82 -4.82 -16.49
C GLU A 507 -14.22 -4.62 -17.10
N LEU A 508 -14.83 -3.46 -16.87
CA LEU A 508 -16.17 -3.13 -17.36
C LEU A 508 -16.20 -2.64 -18.81
N TYR A 509 -15.18 -1.91 -19.28
CA TYR A 509 -15.29 -1.13 -20.51
C TYR A 509 -14.12 -1.29 -21.48
N TYR A 510 -13.00 -1.91 -21.12
CA TYR A 510 -11.85 -2.02 -22.01
C TYR A 510 -12.11 -2.98 -23.17
N SER A 511 -12.32 -2.42 -24.37
CA SER A 511 -12.64 -3.18 -25.56
C SER A 511 -11.77 -2.74 -26.75
N VAL A 512 -10.44 -2.84 -26.58
CA VAL A 512 -9.43 -2.40 -27.56
C VAL A 512 -8.34 -3.48 -27.70
N GLY A 513 -7.79 -3.64 -28.89
CA GLY A 513 -6.59 -4.46 -29.11
C GLY A 513 -6.79 -5.96 -28.83
N GLY A 514 -7.94 -6.51 -29.18
CA GLY A 514 -8.22 -7.95 -28.95
C GLY A 514 -8.78 -8.25 -27.56
N HIS A 515 -9.27 -7.23 -26.85
CA HIS A 515 -10.02 -7.35 -25.61
C HIS A 515 -11.48 -6.96 -25.82
N LYS A 516 -12.38 -7.60 -25.08
CA LYS A 516 -13.82 -7.33 -25.05
C LYS A 516 -14.33 -7.38 -23.62
N ALA A 517 -14.53 -6.23 -23.04
CA ALA A 517 -15.05 -6.08 -21.68
C ALA A 517 -16.57 -6.33 -21.62
N ASP A 518 -17.05 -6.72 -20.43
CA ASP A 518 -18.48 -6.87 -20.13
C ASP A 518 -18.92 -5.87 -19.04
N LYS A 519 -19.75 -4.90 -19.43
CA LYS A 519 -20.31 -3.91 -18.52
C LYS A 519 -21.36 -4.46 -17.53
N HIS A 520 -21.77 -5.72 -17.69
CA HIS A 520 -22.73 -6.40 -16.83
C HIS A 520 -22.08 -7.33 -15.79
N LEU A 521 -20.76 -7.24 -15.60
CA LEU A 521 -20.06 -7.99 -14.57
C LEU A 521 -20.71 -7.79 -13.20
N LYS A 522 -20.83 -8.87 -12.45
CA LYS A 522 -21.29 -8.86 -11.07
C LYS A 522 -20.11 -8.56 -10.13
N PRO A 523 -20.34 -7.96 -8.96
CA PRO A 523 -19.33 -7.87 -7.94
C PRO A 523 -18.78 -9.24 -7.56
N GLU A 524 -17.50 -9.33 -7.29
CA GLU A 524 -16.88 -10.52 -6.71
C GLU A 524 -17.23 -10.63 -5.23
N GLU A 525 -17.41 -11.85 -4.76
CA GLU A 525 -17.68 -12.16 -3.37
C GLU A 525 -16.70 -13.23 -2.86
N LEU A 526 -16.24 -13.06 -1.65
CA LEU A 526 -15.40 -14.03 -0.95
C LEU A 526 -15.96 -14.33 0.44
N ARG A 527 -15.95 -15.62 0.80
CA ARG A 527 -16.13 -16.11 2.16
C ARG A 527 -14.89 -16.91 2.56
N ALA A 528 -14.33 -16.61 3.70
CA ALA A 528 -13.14 -17.28 4.19
C ALA A 528 -13.32 -17.82 5.59
N VAL A 529 -12.78 -19.00 5.83
CA VAL A 529 -12.58 -19.59 7.16
C VAL A 529 -11.08 -19.74 7.35
N GLU A 530 -10.60 -19.30 8.49
CA GLU A 530 -9.16 -19.32 8.81
C GLU A 530 -8.96 -19.76 10.25
N GLY A 531 -7.83 -20.40 10.52
CA GLY A 531 -7.42 -20.76 11.87
C GLY A 531 -5.92 -20.95 11.97
N GLY A 532 -5.39 -20.74 13.16
CA GLY A 532 -3.96 -20.90 13.36
C GLY A 532 -3.52 -20.73 14.82
N VAL A 533 -2.22 -20.83 14.98
CA VAL A 533 -1.54 -20.76 16.27
C VAL A 533 -0.32 -19.86 16.18
N LYS A 534 -0.10 -19.06 17.20
CA LYS A 534 1.13 -18.29 17.42
C LYS A 534 1.76 -18.76 18.74
N TYR A 535 3.07 -18.98 18.70
CA TYR A 535 3.93 -19.12 19.88
C TYR A 535 4.93 -17.98 19.89
N SER A 536 5.15 -17.36 21.04
CA SER A 536 6.07 -16.23 21.15
C SER A 536 6.75 -16.25 22.52
N ASN A 537 8.09 -16.08 22.52
CA ASN A 537 8.89 -15.77 23.68
C ASN A 537 10.04 -14.83 23.26
N SER A 538 10.94 -14.45 24.16
CA SER A 538 12.04 -13.50 23.91
C SER A 538 13.02 -13.95 22.81
N LEU A 539 13.10 -15.26 22.52
CA LEU A 539 14.04 -15.85 21.56
C LEU A 539 13.37 -16.22 20.24
N LEU A 540 12.14 -16.73 20.28
CA LEU A 540 11.49 -17.39 19.15
C LEU A 540 10.03 -17.02 19.02
N THR A 541 9.66 -16.53 17.86
CA THR A 541 8.25 -16.37 17.44
C THR A 541 7.96 -17.36 16.33
N LEU A 542 6.92 -18.19 16.51
CA LEU A 542 6.42 -19.12 15.51
C LEU A 542 4.96 -18.80 15.23
N GLN A 543 4.56 -18.88 13.97
CA GLN A 543 3.18 -18.71 13.57
C GLN A 543 2.85 -19.71 12.45
N ALA A 544 1.73 -20.41 12.60
CA ALA A 544 1.22 -21.34 11.60
C ALA A 544 -0.28 -21.11 11.41
N GLY A 545 -0.73 -21.11 10.19
CA GLY A 545 -2.13 -20.90 9.82
C GLY A 545 -2.55 -21.75 8.63
N ILE A 546 -3.85 -22.03 8.59
CA ILE A 546 -4.54 -22.64 7.46
C ILE A 546 -5.78 -21.81 7.13
N PHE A 547 -6.08 -21.65 5.86
CA PHE A 547 -7.26 -20.94 5.42
C PHE A 547 -7.92 -21.61 4.22
N TYR A 548 -9.23 -21.40 4.12
CA TYR A 548 -10.03 -21.80 2.99
C TYR A 548 -10.85 -20.62 2.50
N HIS A 549 -10.63 -20.21 1.25
CA HIS A 549 -11.33 -19.15 0.55
C HIS A 549 -12.31 -19.74 -0.46
N HIS A 550 -13.57 -19.31 -0.40
CA HIS A 550 -14.60 -19.64 -1.36
C HIS A 550 -15.04 -18.38 -2.09
N SER A 551 -14.56 -18.21 -3.33
CA SER A 551 -14.86 -17.06 -4.18
C SER A 551 -16.01 -17.38 -5.12
N ARG A 552 -16.89 -16.38 -5.34
CA ARG A 552 -17.97 -16.40 -6.32
C ARG A 552 -17.88 -15.21 -7.23
N ASN A 553 -18.32 -15.36 -8.48
CA ASN A 553 -18.29 -14.30 -9.49
C ASN A 553 -16.88 -13.69 -9.66
N LEU A 554 -15.83 -14.48 -9.46
CA LEU A 554 -14.45 -13.99 -9.62
C LEU A 554 -14.30 -13.47 -11.05
N ILE A 555 -13.74 -12.25 -11.19
CA ILE A 555 -13.57 -11.58 -12.48
C ILE A 555 -12.20 -11.93 -13.04
N ASP A 556 -12.20 -12.33 -14.31
CA ASP A 556 -10.97 -12.59 -15.06
C ASP A 556 -11.13 -12.27 -16.54
N TRP A 557 -10.01 -12.12 -17.21
CA TRP A 557 -9.94 -12.09 -18.65
C TRP A 557 -9.65 -13.50 -19.14
N VAL A 558 -10.54 -14.05 -19.96
CA VAL A 558 -10.42 -15.41 -20.49
C VAL A 558 -10.45 -15.39 -22.01
N MET A 559 -9.75 -16.36 -22.61
CA MET A 559 -9.74 -16.58 -24.06
C MET A 559 -10.10 -18.03 -24.34
N ASP A 560 -11.03 -18.29 -25.28
CA ASP A 560 -11.34 -19.62 -25.75
C ASP A 560 -10.29 -20.12 -26.73
N THR A 561 -9.47 -21.09 -26.33
CA THR A 561 -8.36 -21.60 -27.13
C THR A 561 -8.78 -22.42 -28.34
N ARG A 562 -10.07 -22.75 -28.50
CA ARG A 562 -10.61 -23.48 -29.64
C ARG A 562 -10.95 -22.58 -30.83
N ASP A 563 -11.11 -21.26 -30.57
CA ASP A 563 -11.44 -20.28 -31.57
C ASP A 563 -10.16 -19.54 -32.02
N SER A 564 -9.82 -19.63 -33.29
CA SER A 564 -8.64 -18.98 -33.86
C SER A 564 -8.74 -17.45 -33.92
N GLU A 565 -9.96 -16.91 -33.82
CA GLU A 565 -10.24 -15.47 -33.78
C GLU A 565 -10.60 -15.00 -32.35
N ALA A 566 -10.35 -15.85 -31.34
CA ALA A 566 -10.67 -15.55 -29.97
C ALA A 566 -10.04 -14.26 -29.47
N VAL A 567 -10.81 -13.49 -28.74
CA VAL A 567 -10.37 -12.29 -28.02
C VAL A 567 -10.46 -12.54 -26.52
N TRP A 568 -9.67 -11.80 -25.75
CA TRP A 568 -9.78 -11.79 -24.30
C TRP A 568 -11.12 -11.19 -23.88
N GLN A 569 -11.91 -11.91 -23.11
CA GLN A 569 -13.20 -11.45 -22.61
C GLN A 569 -13.17 -11.35 -21.10
N SER A 570 -13.64 -10.22 -20.55
CA SER A 570 -13.85 -10.12 -19.10
C SER A 570 -15.10 -10.89 -18.71
N VAL A 571 -14.97 -11.82 -17.78
CA VAL A 571 -16.08 -12.70 -17.34
C VAL A 571 -16.10 -12.86 -15.83
N ASN A 572 -17.27 -13.23 -15.29
CA ASN A 572 -17.34 -13.74 -13.93
C ASN A 572 -17.18 -15.25 -13.94
N HIS A 573 -16.12 -15.77 -13.33
CA HIS A 573 -16.01 -17.21 -13.04
C HIS A 573 -17.03 -17.62 -11.98
N THR A 574 -17.61 -18.80 -12.11
CA THR A 574 -18.66 -19.23 -11.20
C THR A 574 -18.13 -19.46 -9.79
N LYS A 575 -17.03 -20.17 -9.64
CA LYS A 575 -16.43 -20.51 -8.35
C LYS A 575 -14.93 -20.77 -8.47
N VAL A 576 -14.18 -20.21 -7.54
CA VAL A 576 -12.76 -20.55 -7.32
C VAL A 576 -12.56 -20.76 -5.82
N ASN A 577 -11.97 -21.90 -5.46
CA ASN A 577 -11.65 -22.22 -4.08
C ASN A 577 -10.14 -22.23 -3.89
N THR A 578 -9.66 -21.58 -2.84
CA THR A 578 -8.24 -21.57 -2.48
C THR A 578 -8.06 -22.16 -1.08
N LEU A 579 -7.28 -23.22 -0.99
CA LEU A 579 -6.78 -23.76 0.27
C LEU A 579 -5.32 -23.32 0.43
N GLY A 580 -4.98 -22.72 1.58
CA GLY A 580 -3.63 -22.27 1.84
C GLY A 580 -3.13 -22.64 3.23
N GLN A 581 -1.80 -22.77 3.33
CA GLN A 581 -1.06 -23.00 4.55
C GLN A 581 0.10 -22.01 4.63
N GLU A 582 0.26 -21.38 5.78
CA GLU A 582 1.29 -20.38 6.03
C GLU A 582 2.06 -20.71 7.30
N PHE A 583 3.36 -20.49 7.25
CA PHE A 583 4.26 -20.68 8.37
C PHE A 583 5.27 -19.53 8.42
N ASN A 584 5.42 -18.91 9.58
CA ASN A 584 6.42 -17.90 9.90
C ASN A 584 7.21 -18.31 11.13
N ALA A 585 8.52 -18.10 11.09
CA ALA A 585 9.41 -18.29 12.23
C ALA A 585 10.41 -17.14 12.30
N THR A 586 10.53 -16.49 13.44
CA THR A 586 11.56 -15.49 13.70
C THR A 586 12.35 -15.90 14.92
N LEU A 587 13.67 -16.04 14.75
CA LEU A 587 14.61 -16.41 15.79
C LEU A 587 15.57 -15.24 16.05
N HIS A 588 15.64 -14.79 17.30
CA HIS A 588 16.55 -13.75 17.76
C HIS A 588 17.63 -14.38 18.65
N VAL A 589 18.86 -14.36 18.22
CA VAL A 589 20.00 -14.87 19.00
C VAL A 589 21.09 -13.82 19.06
N LYS A 590 21.25 -13.16 20.18
CA LYS A 590 22.30 -12.15 20.42
C LYS A 590 22.41 -11.12 19.27
N ARG A 591 23.35 -11.35 18.35
CA ARG A 591 23.67 -10.49 17.20
C ARG A 591 23.09 -10.99 15.88
N MET A 592 22.22 -11.98 15.92
CA MET A 592 21.66 -12.62 14.73
C MET A 592 20.14 -12.65 14.83
N MET A 593 19.48 -12.30 13.73
CA MET A 593 18.06 -12.53 13.51
C MET A 593 17.90 -13.40 12.26
N LEU A 594 17.13 -14.47 12.37
CA LEU A 594 16.74 -15.30 11.25
C LEU A 594 15.21 -15.30 11.14
N HIS A 595 14.71 -14.84 10.01
CA HIS A 595 13.29 -14.91 9.66
C HIS A 595 13.08 -15.91 8.53
N LEU A 596 12.17 -16.87 8.72
CA LEU A 596 11.75 -17.86 7.73
C LEU A 596 10.25 -17.73 7.51
N ALA A 597 9.82 -17.70 6.26
CA ALA A 597 8.42 -17.69 5.91
C ALA A 597 8.12 -18.63 4.74
N TYR A 598 7.11 -19.47 4.88
CA TYR A 598 6.66 -20.40 3.86
C TYR A 598 5.16 -20.31 3.65
N CYS A 599 4.75 -20.28 2.39
CA CYS A 599 3.35 -20.34 1.98
C CYS A 599 3.16 -21.40 0.91
N HIS A 600 2.12 -22.20 1.08
CA HIS A 600 1.63 -23.14 0.07
C HIS A 600 0.17 -22.85 -0.25
N LEU A 601 -0.15 -22.75 -1.54
CA LEU A 601 -1.50 -22.51 -2.05
C LEU A 601 -1.91 -23.60 -3.03
N HIS A 602 -3.18 -24.00 -2.94
CA HIS A 602 -3.83 -24.85 -3.92
C HIS A 602 -5.16 -24.22 -4.32
N GLN A 603 -5.32 -23.89 -5.59
CA GLN A 603 -6.59 -23.41 -6.15
C GLN A 603 -7.28 -24.50 -6.94
N SER A 604 -8.57 -24.69 -6.69
CA SER A 604 -9.48 -25.49 -7.50
C SER A 604 -10.50 -24.56 -8.17
N LYS A 605 -10.68 -24.76 -9.46
CA LYS A 605 -11.60 -23.98 -10.28
C LYS A 605 -12.63 -24.88 -10.93
N ASP A 606 -13.82 -24.34 -11.11
CA ASP A 606 -14.90 -24.95 -11.90
C ASP A 606 -14.91 -24.28 -13.28
N GLU A 607 -13.91 -24.59 -14.09
CA GLU A 607 -13.69 -23.97 -15.39
C GLU A 607 -13.39 -25.00 -16.47
N ALA A 608 -13.86 -24.73 -17.67
CA ALA A 608 -13.58 -25.57 -18.82
C ALA A 608 -12.10 -25.48 -19.22
N SER A 609 -11.48 -26.64 -19.49
CA SER A 609 -10.04 -26.75 -19.79
C SER A 609 -9.58 -26.01 -21.05
N TYR A 610 -10.51 -25.59 -21.91
CA TYR A 610 -10.22 -24.82 -23.12
C TYR A 610 -10.19 -23.29 -22.90
N LEU A 611 -10.48 -22.79 -21.70
CA LEU A 611 -10.37 -21.39 -21.37
C LEU A 611 -8.99 -21.10 -20.80
N GLN A 612 -8.30 -20.15 -21.40
CA GLN A 612 -7.04 -19.59 -20.89
C GLN A 612 -7.37 -18.38 -20.03
N SER A 613 -6.91 -18.38 -18.78
CA SER A 613 -7.00 -17.26 -17.84
C SER A 613 -5.79 -16.33 -17.99
N GLN A 614 -6.00 -15.03 -17.86
CA GLN A 614 -4.91 -14.04 -17.94
C GLN A 614 -4.32 -13.70 -16.59
N TYR A 615 -5.11 -13.64 -15.51
CA TYR A 615 -4.64 -13.15 -14.22
C TYR A 615 -5.01 -14.02 -13.01
N SER A 616 -6.25 -14.48 -12.94
CA SER A 616 -6.82 -15.03 -11.71
C SER A 616 -6.26 -16.39 -11.32
N LEU A 617 -5.64 -17.10 -12.24
CA LEU A 617 -5.15 -18.47 -12.04
C LEU A 617 -3.62 -18.56 -12.05
N GLU A 618 -2.96 -17.42 -12.12
CA GLU A 618 -1.50 -17.29 -11.99
C GLU A 618 -1.13 -16.98 -10.54
N TYR A 619 -1.00 -17.98 -9.71
CA TYR A 619 -0.67 -17.82 -8.29
C TYR A 619 0.63 -18.52 -7.90
N LEU A 620 1.27 -18.08 -6.82
CA LEU A 620 2.40 -18.79 -6.22
C LEU A 620 1.90 -20.03 -5.48
N ARG A 621 2.18 -21.22 -6.04
CA ARG A 621 1.91 -22.50 -5.38
C ARG A 621 2.78 -22.70 -4.17
N HIS A 622 4.08 -22.39 -4.29
CA HIS A 622 5.03 -22.42 -3.21
C HIS A 622 5.84 -21.14 -3.15
N LYS A 623 5.96 -20.56 -1.98
CA LYS A 623 6.86 -19.45 -1.68
C LYS A 623 7.62 -19.77 -0.41
N LEU A 624 8.96 -19.69 -0.45
CA LEU A 624 9.83 -19.75 0.72
C LEU A 624 10.71 -18.51 0.73
N THR A 625 10.75 -17.79 1.85
CA THR A 625 11.71 -16.71 2.09
C THR A 625 12.51 -17.00 3.35
N ALA A 626 13.80 -16.71 3.30
CA ALA A 626 14.69 -16.77 4.45
C ALA A 626 15.52 -15.48 4.49
N GLN A 627 15.45 -14.76 5.60
CA GLN A 627 16.20 -13.54 5.82
C GLN A 627 17.09 -13.72 7.03
N LEU A 628 18.41 -13.59 6.83
CA LEU A 628 19.42 -13.63 7.87
C LEU A 628 20.00 -12.22 8.04
N GLN A 629 19.99 -11.71 9.26
CA GLN A 629 20.65 -10.45 9.64
C GLN A 629 21.69 -10.77 10.71
N VAL A 630 22.91 -10.25 10.53
CA VAL A 630 24.01 -10.48 11.45
C VAL A 630 24.75 -9.15 11.71
N HIS A 631 24.85 -8.77 12.98
CA HIS A 631 25.73 -7.69 13.43
C HIS A 631 27.14 -8.25 13.58
N LEU A 632 27.97 -8.10 12.53
CA LEU A 632 29.35 -8.61 12.51
C LEU A 632 30.23 -7.86 13.52
N PHE A 633 30.14 -6.52 13.50
CA PHE A 633 30.83 -5.62 14.43
C PHE A 633 29.88 -4.50 14.83
N SER A 634 30.31 -3.62 15.76
CA SER A 634 29.48 -2.52 16.25
C SER A 634 28.85 -1.61 15.15
N ALA A 635 29.51 -1.51 14.00
CA ALA A 635 29.06 -0.69 12.88
C ALA A 635 28.74 -1.47 11.61
N LEU A 636 29.09 -2.75 11.52
CA LEU A 636 28.99 -3.53 10.29
C LEU A 636 27.89 -4.60 10.40
N ASN A 637 26.89 -4.47 9.53
CA ASN A 637 25.74 -5.35 9.45
C ASN A 637 25.73 -6.08 8.11
N LEU A 638 25.47 -7.39 8.14
CA LEU A 638 25.24 -8.23 6.98
C LEU A 638 23.79 -8.66 6.96
N SER A 639 23.12 -8.47 5.82
CA SER A 639 21.80 -9.04 5.53
C SER A 639 21.91 -9.96 4.33
N VAL A 640 21.35 -11.15 4.43
CA VAL A 640 21.25 -12.13 3.34
C VAL A 640 19.79 -12.53 3.19
N ASN A 641 19.26 -12.43 2.00
CA ASN A 641 17.89 -12.80 1.66
C ASN A 641 17.88 -13.91 0.63
N TYR A 642 17.24 -15.00 0.95
CA TYR A 642 16.96 -16.11 0.02
C TYR A 642 15.47 -16.14 -0.28
N ARG A 643 15.12 -16.39 -1.55
CA ARG A 643 13.74 -16.53 -1.99
C ARG A 643 13.62 -17.66 -3.00
N PHE A 644 12.71 -18.60 -2.74
CA PHE A 644 12.25 -19.61 -3.68
C PHE A 644 10.79 -19.34 -4.03
N GLN A 645 10.46 -19.44 -5.32
CA GLN A 645 9.11 -19.25 -5.84
C GLN A 645 8.79 -20.30 -6.91
N ASP A 646 7.59 -20.88 -6.81
CA ASP A 646 7.01 -21.80 -7.78
C ASP A 646 5.61 -21.30 -8.14
N ARG A 647 5.47 -20.79 -9.36
CA ARG A 647 4.25 -20.17 -9.88
C ARG A 647 3.50 -21.12 -10.78
N MET A 648 2.18 -21.19 -10.61
CA MET A 648 1.24 -21.82 -11.53
C MET A 648 0.89 -20.86 -12.65
N GLY A 649 0.48 -21.40 -13.80
CA GLY A 649 0.06 -20.63 -14.95
C GLY A 649 1.00 -20.77 -16.14
N THR A 650 0.64 -20.05 -17.21
CA THR A 650 1.37 -20.04 -18.48
C THR A 650 1.45 -18.62 -19.01
N TYR A 651 2.47 -18.34 -19.83
CA TYR A 651 2.62 -17.06 -20.54
C TYR A 651 2.92 -17.29 -22.02
N THR A 652 2.55 -16.31 -22.86
CA THR A 652 2.83 -16.35 -24.29
C THR A 652 4.12 -15.60 -24.59
N THR A 653 5.06 -16.24 -25.28
CA THR A 653 6.30 -15.61 -25.72
C THR A 653 6.06 -14.66 -26.89
N ILE A 654 7.06 -13.84 -27.21
CA ILE A 654 7.04 -12.93 -28.38
C ILE A 654 6.89 -13.68 -29.71
N ASP A 655 7.30 -14.94 -29.76
CA ASP A 655 7.19 -15.81 -30.93
C ASP A 655 5.83 -16.53 -31.01
N GLY A 656 4.98 -16.34 -30.00
CA GLY A 656 3.64 -16.94 -29.91
C GLY A 656 3.58 -18.28 -29.18
N ASP A 657 4.70 -18.80 -28.69
CA ASP A 657 4.72 -20.06 -27.92
C ASP A 657 4.09 -19.86 -26.54
N ILE A 658 3.31 -20.82 -26.09
CA ILE A 658 2.80 -20.90 -24.72
C ILE A 658 3.79 -21.68 -23.86
N ARG A 659 4.27 -21.09 -22.77
CA ARG A 659 5.22 -21.69 -21.84
C ARG A 659 4.71 -21.61 -20.39
N SER A 660 4.97 -22.64 -19.61
CA SER A 660 4.73 -22.64 -18.16
C SER A 660 5.83 -21.88 -17.42
N TYR A 661 5.47 -21.28 -16.29
CA TYR A 661 6.49 -20.74 -15.38
C TYR A 661 7.33 -21.85 -14.79
N HIS A 662 8.62 -21.57 -14.57
CA HIS A 662 9.55 -22.48 -13.93
C HIS A 662 9.88 -22.00 -12.52
N PRO A 663 9.99 -22.92 -11.53
CA PRO A 663 10.46 -22.57 -10.20
C PRO A 663 11.86 -21.93 -10.24
N TYR A 664 12.10 -20.96 -9.39
CA TYR A 664 13.39 -20.30 -9.30
C TYR A 664 13.79 -19.93 -7.87
N SER A 665 15.11 -19.76 -7.68
CA SER A 665 15.71 -19.32 -6.42
C SER A 665 16.57 -18.09 -6.64
N LEU A 666 16.45 -17.11 -5.74
CA LEU A 666 17.26 -15.90 -5.74
C LEU A 666 17.96 -15.73 -4.41
N LEU A 667 19.17 -15.23 -4.46
CA LEU A 667 19.98 -14.89 -3.30
C LEU A 667 20.44 -13.44 -3.42
N ASP A 668 20.09 -12.61 -2.45
CA ASP A 668 20.51 -11.22 -2.35
C ASP A 668 21.33 -11.03 -1.07
N ALA A 669 22.33 -10.13 -1.10
CA ALA A 669 23.08 -9.80 0.10
C ALA A 669 23.43 -8.32 0.15
N ARG A 670 23.42 -7.75 1.35
CA ARG A 670 23.79 -6.36 1.62
C ARG A 670 24.76 -6.30 2.78
N LEU A 671 25.83 -5.57 2.58
CA LEU A 671 26.78 -5.18 3.62
C LEU A 671 26.60 -3.68 3.91
N ASN A 672 26.30 -3.36 5.16
CA ASN A 672 26.00 -2.01 5.60
C ASN A 672 26.90 -1.58 6.75
N TRP A 673 27.69 -0.53 6.54
CA TRP A 673 28.45 0.15 7.57
C TRP A 673 27.62 1.33 8.08
N GLN A 674 27.22 1.25 9.36
CA GLN A 674 26.32 2.24 9.97
C GLN A 674 26.98 2.89 11.18
N LYS A 675 26.91 4.21 11.24
CA LYS A 675 27.25 5.09 12.36
C LYS A 675 26.06 6.01 12.67
N ASP A 676 26.14 6.75 13.77
CA ASP A 676 25.03 7.58 14.28
C ASP A 676 24.43 8.52 13.22
N SER A 677 25.29 9.19 12.45
CA SER A 677 24.90 10.19 11.45
C SER A 677 24.89 9.69 10.02
N TYR A 678 25.56 8.57 9.70
CA TYR A 678 25.65 8.08 8.32
C TYR A 678 25.69 6.57 8.20
N SER A 679 25.28 6.09 7.04
CA SER A 679 25.52 4.70 6.64
C SER A 679 25.98 4.62 5.19
N ILE A 680 26.87 3.68 4.91
CA ILE A 680 27.36 3.35 3.57
C ILE A 680 27.10 1.86 3.35
N TYR A 681 26.61 1.49 2.20
CA TYR A 681 26.29 0.10 1.90
C TYR A 681 26.57 -0.29 0.46
N ILE A 682 26.80 -1.58 0.28
CA ILE A 682 26.85 -2.24 -1.00
C ILE A 682 25.87 -3.42 -0.98
N GLN A 683 25.15 -3.63 -2.05
CA GLN A 683 24.15 -4.66 -2.19
C GLN A 683 24.28 -5.36 -3.54
N GLY A 684 24.41 -6.68 -3.50
CA GLY A 684 24.30 -7.55 -4.66
C GLY A 684 22.92 -8.21 -4.70
N ASN A 685 22.25 -8.11 -5.82
CA ASN A 685 20.96 -8.74 -6.05
C ASN A 685 21.13 -9.88 -7.05
N ASN A 686 20.38 -10.96 -6.85
CA ASN A 686 20.48 -12.17 -7.66
C ASN A 686 21.93 -12.63 -7.84
N LEU A 687 22.60 -12.87 -6.71
CA LEU A 687 24.02 -13.27 -6.67
C LEU A 687 24.32 -14.53 -7.47
N THR A 688 23.34 -15.39 -7.65
CA THR A 688 23.43 -16.61 -8.47
C THR A 688 23.32 -16.37 -9.97
N ASN A 689 23.06 -15.12 -10.39
CA ASN A 689 22.87 -14.72 -11.77
C ASN A 689 21.82 -15.56 -12.51
N HIS A 690 20.74 -15.93 -11.80
CA HIS A 690 19.68 -16.75 -12.36
C HIS A 690 18.80 -15.92 -13.31
N ARG A 691 18.50 -16.46 -14.50
CA ARG A 691 17.54 -15.84 -15.44
C ARG A 691 16.19 -16.45 -15.21
N TYR A 692 15.18 -15.61 -14.99
CA TYR A 692 13.83 -16.05 -14.69
C TYR A 692 12.78 -15.11 -15.29
N VAL A 693 11.56 -15.62 -15.40
CA VAL A 693 10.35 -14.88 -15.75
C VAL A 693 9.39 -15.01 -14.58
N ASP A 694 8.90 -13.90 -14.11
CA ASP A 694 8.00 -13.84 -12.95
C ASP A 694 6.61 -13.31 -13.32
N TYR A 695 6.51 -12.54 -14.39
CA TYR A 695 5.26 -11.97 -14.82
C TYR A 695 5.18 -11.85 -16.34
N GLY A 696 4.16 -12.52 -16.92
CA GLY A 696 3.98 -12.56 -18.36
C GLY A 696 5.24 -13.03 -19.07
N ASN A 697 5.55 -12.37 -20.18
CA ASN A 697 6.73 -12.62 -20.99
C ASN A 697 7.90 -11.65 -20.66
N VAL A 698 7.94 -11.09 -19.47
CA VAL A 698 8.96 -10.11 -19.08
C VAL A 698 10.12 -10.79 -18.37
N PRO A 699 11.29 -11.01 -19.04
CA PRO A 699 12.47 -11.57 -18.39
C PRO A 699 12.95 -10.62 -17.29
N GLN A 700 13.38 -11.18 -16.17
CA GLN A 700 13.92 -10.44 -15.03
C GLN A 700 15.45 -10.38 -15.11
N PRO A 701 16.09 -9.34 -14.50
CA PRO A 701 17.53 -9.18 -14.56
C PRO A 701 18.27 -10.30 -13.86
N GLY A 702 19.45 -10.67 -14.37
CA GLY A 702 20.43 -11.49 -13.69
C GLY A 702 21.07 -10.74 -12.51
N PHE A 703 22.36 -11.00 -12.24
CA PHE A 703 23.11 -10.29 -11.20
C PHE A 703 23.16 -8.77 -11.47
N TRP A 704 22.94 -7.98 -10.42
CA TRP A 704 23.13 -6.54 -10.44
C TRP A 704 23.51 -5.97 -9.07
N LEU A 705 24.23 -4.86 -9.09
CA LEU A 705 24.87 -4.24 -7.93
C LEU A 705 24.32 -2.85 -7.68
N VAL A 706 24.17 -2.51 -6.39
CA VAL A 706 23.86 -1.15 -5.92
C VAL A 706 24.82 -0.77 -4.80
N ALA A 707 25.32 0.46 -4.83
CA ALA A 707 26.00 1.08 -3.72
C ALA A 707 25.26 2.36 -3.32
N GLY A 708 25.26 2.68 -2.04
CA GLY A 708 24.56 3.85 -1.54
C GLY A 708 25.10 4.39 -0.24
N ALA A 709 24.73 5.63 0.04
CA ALA A 709 25.01 6.31 1.29
C ALA A 709 23.78 7.04 1.80
N LYS A 710 23.63 7.08 3.13
CA LYS A 710 22.64 7.89 3.85
C LYS A 710 23.37 8.80 4.81
N TYR A 711 22.88 10.00 4.98
CA TYR A 711 23.39 10.95 5.94
C TYR A 711 22.23 11.64 6.65
N ASN A 712 22.27 11.67 7.99
CA ASN A 712 21.26 12.27 8.85
C ASN A 712 21.89 13.41 9.64
N ILE A 713 21.36 14.62 9.46
CA ILE A 713 21.79 15.84 10.14
C ILE A 713 20.74 16.20 11.18
N LYS A 714 21.12 16.26 12.44
CA LYS A 714 20.30 16.83 13.52
C LYS A 714 20.40 18.35 13.43
N LEU A 715 19.25 19.07 13.47
CA LEU A 715 19.15 20.53 13.39
C LEU A 715 18.98 21.17 14.75
#